data_0fd29967be811c1010974da78ab6548a
#
_entry.id   0fd29967be811c1010974da78ab6548a
#
_cell.length_a   1.000
_cell.length_b   1.000
_cell.length_c   1.000
_cell.angle_alpha   90.00
_cell.angle_beta   90.00
_cell.angle_gamma   90.00
#
_symmetry.space_group_name_H-M   'P 1'
#
loop_
_entity.id
_entity.type
_entity.pdbx_description
1 polymer ?
#
loop_
_entity_poly.entity_id
_entity_poly.type
_entity_poly.pdbx_seq_one_letter_code
_entity_poly.pdbx_strand_id
1 'polypeptide(L)'
;MKRLFILTSICLLFAFVNIQGKSSSTPFIYIDGNGVIRWSDTRQEASFFGVNYTLPFAHAYRALGYLGLDRKAAIDKDVYHITRLGLNAYRIHLWDVELTDEQGNLLENEHLDLMDYLIAKLKERNIHIVITAQTNFGNGYPERNIQTGGFSYKYDKCDVHSHPEAITAQETYLHNLVKHINPYTGIAYKDDPSIVGFEINNEPCHSGTKEEVKAYINRMLEAIHRTGNRKPVFYNVSHNEYVVEAYYETAIQGTTYQWYPIGLVSGQTQQGNFLPYIDRYDISFADKVKGFHKKARLIYEFDPADIMYSYMYPAMARTFRMAGFQWVTQFAYDPMDIAYANTEYQTHFLNLAYTPHKAISMKIAAEAARNLRRGESYGSYPQDTLFGDGFRVSYTENLSELNNGRKYYYSNNTHSLPQNASQLMSIAGCGSSPVVHYEGTGAYFIDCLEAGVWRLEVMPDAVTVSDPFAKPSLAKEVVSIIYGCWDMALQIPDLGESFTLTALNKENQRKEETVKDGVIRNLQPGVYLLKRKNCTSKQNWTTDSRWNSIRLGEFAAPSPHTTDYKVIHNPAQVTEANRDLTILAQVVGNTSPDSVIIYTDKVSFWNDHNPSIKMKRISGYSYQATIPAAELQEGCFKYNIIVCRG
;
A
#
# COMPACT_ATOMS: atom_id res chain seq x y z
N MET A 1 12.98 70.99 61.96
CA MET A 1 12.81 70.63 60.52
C MET A 1 13.88 69.60 60.20
N LYS A 2 13.54 68.32 60.23
CA LYS A 2 14.44 67.24 59.84
C LYS A 2 13.84 66.53 58.64
N ARG A 3 14.58 66.57 57.48
CA ARG A 3 14.18 65.83 56.25
C ARG A 3 14.65 64.39 56.36
N LEU A 4 13.73 63.47 56.20
CA LEU A 4 13.94 62.03 56.18
C LEU A 4 14.20 61.63 54.74
N PHE A 5 15.38 61.05 54.46
CA PHE A 5 15.72 60.40 53.20
C PHE A 5 15.34 58.93 53.29
N ILE A 6 14.43 58.48 52.40
CA ILE A 6 14.13 57.07 52.24
C ILE A 6 14.94 56.55 51.06
N LEU A 7 15.92 55.65 51.36
CA LEU A 7 16.61 54.90 50.33
C LEU A 7 15.76 53.68 49.96
N THR A 8 15.31 53.60 48.72
CA THR A 8 14.67 52.40 48.15
C THR A 8 15.75 51.55 47.50
N SER A 9 16.11 50.43 48.14
CA SER A 9 16.93 49.37 47.56
C SER A 9 16.12 48.52 46.59
N ILE A 10 16.44 48.63 45.28
CA ILE A 10 15.92 47.71 44.25
C ILE A 10 16.80 46.48 44.21
N CYS A 11 16.29 45.33 44.77
CA CYS A 11 16.85 44.03 44.59
C CYS A 11 16.49 43.50 43.18
N LEU A 12 17.43 43.53 42.24
CA LEU A 12 17.34 42.77 41.00
C LEU A 12 17.58 41.29 41.25
N LEU A 13 16.50 40.52 41.28
CA LEU A 13 16.58 39.06 41.20
C LEU A 13 16.90 38.65 39.75
N PHE A 14 18.14 38.27 39.52
CA PHE A 14 18.50 37.52 38.32
C PHE A 14 17.96 36.09 38.46
N ALA A 15 16.82 35.80 37.86
CA ALA A 15 16.38 34.43 37.61
C ALA A 15 17.26 33.81 36.52
N PHE A 16 18.23 33.01 36.92
CA PHE A 16 18.91 32.10 35.99
C PHE A 16 17.90 31.07 35.49
N VAL A 17 17.31 31.29 34.34
CA VAL A 17 16.61 30.24 33.60
C VAL A 17 17.66 29.28 33.11
N ASN A 18 17.85 28.18 33.80
CA ASN A 18 18.58 27.04 33.28
C ASN A 18 17.83 26.48 32.08
N ILE A 19 18.13 26.96 30.88
CA ILE A 19 17.79 26.30 29.63
C ILE A 19 18.71 25.06 29.56
N GLN A 20 18.32 23.98 30.26
CA GLN A 20 18.83 22.68 29.89
C GLN A 20 18.32 22.42 28.46
N GLY A 21 19.20 22.60 27.50
CA GLY A 21 19.00 22.10 26.15
C GLY A 21 18.73 20.59 26.26
N LYS A 22 17.44 20.20 26.19
CA LYS A 22 17.11 18.81 25.93
C LYS A 22 17.79 18.47 24.61
N SER A 23 18.87 17.71 24.67
CA SER A 23 19.35 16.95 23.52
C SER A 23 18.14 16.16 23.06
N SER A 24 17.52 16.59 21.96
CA SER A 24 16.41 15.87 21.34
C SER A 24 17.00 14.65 20.66
N SER A 25 17.26 13.60 21.44
CA SER A 25 17.52 12.28 20.88
C SER A 25 16.28 11.91 20.08
N THR A 26 16.48 11.54 18.81
CA THR A 26 15.38 11.05 17.96
C THR A 26 14.66 9.92 18.68
N PRO A 27 13.30 9.94 18.77
CA PRO A 27 12.56 8.91 19.44
C PRO A 27 12.84 7.53 18.84
N PHE A 28 13.00 6.52 19.69
CA PHE A 28 13.10 5.12 19.30
C PHE A 28 11.96 4.33 19.92
N ILE A 29 11.72 3.11 19.45
CA ILE A 29 10.74 2.23 20.08
C ILE A 29 11.41 1.31 21.11
N TYR A 30 10.63 0.91 22.11
CA TYR A 30 10.96 -0.18 23.03
C TYR A 30 9.72 -1.04 23.27
N ILE A 31 9.92 -2.24 23.80
CA ILE A 31 8.85 -3.15 24.18
C ILE A 31 8.78 -3.19 25.71
N ASP A 32 7.59 -2.86 26.25
CA ASP A 32 7.39 -2.86 27.68
C ASP A 32 7.18 -4.28 28.26
N GLY A 33 7.06 -4.39 29.59
CA GLY A 33 6.90 -5.67 30.28
C GLY A 33 5.61 -6.45 29.93
N ASN A 34 4.68 -5.82 29.20
CA ASN A 34 3.43 -6.40 28.73
C ASN A 34 3.45 -6.66 27.21
N GLY A 35 4.63 -6.64 26.57
CA GLY A 35 4.76 -6.86 25.14
C GLY A 35 4.23 -5.74 24.25
N VAL A 36 4.04 -4.53 24.81
CA VAL A 36 3.53 -3.38 24.06
C VAL A 36 4.69 -2.60 23.45
N ILE A 37 4.63 -2.34 22.16
CA ILE A 37 5.56 -1.45 21.46
C ILE A 37 5.23 -0.01 21.82
N ARG A 38 6.21 0.74 22.34
CA ARG A 38 6.04 2.12 22.79
C ARG A 38 7.13 3.04 22.25
N TRP A 39 6.78 4.31 22.09
CA TRP A 39 7.73 5.39 21.85
C TRP A 39 8.51 5.73 23.12
N SER A 40 9.83 5.94 23.00
CA SER A 40 10.72 6.22 24.13
C SER A 40 10.49 7.57 24.78
N ASP A 41 10.06 8.57 24.02
CA ASP A 41 9.83 9.95 24.46
C ASP A 41 8.47 10.13 25.13
N THR A 42 7.39 9.68 24.49
CA THR A 42 6.01 9.86 24.95
C THR A 42 5.50 8.70 25.81
N ARG A 43 6.14 7.52 25.72
CA ARG A 43 5.69 6.24 26.27
C ARG A 43 4.33 5.79 25.76
N GLN A 44 3.79 6.48 24.76
CA GLN A 44 2.54 6.09 24.12
C GLN A 44 2.75 4.83 23.28
N GLU A 45 1.66 4.11 23.05
CA GLU A 45 1.63 2.98 22.14
C GLU A 45 2.05 3.43 20.74
N ALA A 46 2.97 2.68 20.12
CA ALA A 46 3.32 2.83 18.72
C ALA A 46 2.50 1.85 17.87
N SER A 47 1.96 2.32 16.76
CA SER A 47 1.20 1.51 15.80
C SER A 47 1.71 1.76 14.39
N PHE A 48 1.99 0.68 13.67
CA PHE A 48 2.60 0.67 12.36
C PHE A 48 1.75 -0.13 11.38
N PHE A 49 1.51 0.44 10.21
CA PHE A 49 0.79 -0.23 9.14
C PHE A 49 1.40 0.14 7.79
N GLY A 50 1.68 -0.85 6.96
CA GLY A 50 2.35 -0.60 5.70
C GLY A 50 2.49 -1.84 4.82
N VAL A 51 3.60 -1.94 4.14
CA VAL A 51 3.83 -2.93 3.08
C VAL A 51 5.20 -3.59 3.18
N ASN A 52 5.31 -4.77 2.58
CA ASN A 52 6.56 -5.32 2.09
C ASN A 52 6.81 -4.79 0.66
N TYR A 53 8.07 -4.55 0.32
CA TYR A 53 8.49 -4.07 -0.98
C TYR A 53 9.89 -4.57 -1.29
N THR A 54 10.10 -5.20 -2.44
CA THR A 54 11.23 -6.09 -2.69
C THR A 54 12.19 -5.60 -3.77
N LEU A 55 11.97 -4.42 -4.37
CA LEU A 55 12.69 -3.95 -5.56
C LEU A 55 14.22 -4.09 -5.53
N PRO A 56 14.93 -3.86 -4.40
CA PRO A 56 16.39 -4.07 -4.34
C PRO A 56 16.83 -5.50 -4.67
N PHE A 57 15.92 -6.46 -4.66
CA PHE A 57 16.22 -7.89 -4.73
C PHE A 57 15.34 -8.64 -5.71
N ALA A 58 15.77 -9.88 -5.99
CA ALA A 58 14.98 -10.94 -6.60
C ALA A 58 14.30 -10.52 -7.91
N HIS A 59 13.01 -10.86 -8.06
CA HIS A 59 12.29 -10.65 -9.31
C HIS A 59 12.18 -9.19 -9.72
N ALA A 60 11.78 -8.31 -8.81
CA ALA A 60 11.59 -6.88 -9.14
C ALA A 60 12.89 -6.22 -9.62
N TYR A 61 14.02 -6.50 -8.96
CA TYR A 61 15.35 -6.05 -9.39
C TYR A 61 15.67 -6.46 -10.83
N ARG A 62 15.42 -7.74 -11.17
CA ARG A 62 15.71 -8.28 -12.50
C ARG A 62 14.73 -7.78 -13.55
N ALA A 63 13.44 -7.72 -13.22
CA ALA A 63 12.41 -7.25 -14.14
C ALA A 63 12.69 -5.82 -14.63
N LEU A 64 13.05 -4.91 -13.72
CA LEU A 64 13.46 -3.56 -14.10
C LEU A 64 14.72 -3.55 -14.98
N GLY A 65 15.68 -4.43 -14.69
CA GLY A 65 16.87 -4.61 -15.52
C GLY A 65 16.54 -5.09 -16.94
N TYR A 66 15.63 -6.05 -17.10
CA TYR A 66 15.17 -6.51 -18.42
C TYR A 66 14.47 -5.41 -19.22
N LEU A 67 13.78 -4.50 -18.54
CA LEU A 67 13.13 -3.35 -19.16
C LEU A 67 14.08 -2.16 -19.38
N GLY A 68 15.33 -2.23 -18.89
CA GLY A 68 16.31 -1.15 -18.99
C GLY A 68 15.95 0.10 -18.16
N LEU A 69 15.23 -0.08 -17.07
CA LEU A 69 14.72 1.00 -16.22
C LEU A 69 15.66 1.28 -15.03
N ASP A 70 15.70 2.55 -14.62
CA ASP A 70 16.48 2.99 -13.46
C ASP A 70 15.77 2.58 -12.15
N ARG A 71 16.41 1.71 -11.38
CA ARG A 71 15.89 1.17 -10.13
C ARG A 71 15.74 2.22 -9.03
N LYS A 72 16.65 3.20 -8.95
CA LYS A 72 16.54 4.30 -7.96
C LYS A 72 15.38 5.23 -8.30
N ALA A 73 15.18 5.54 -9.58
CA ALA A 73 14.03 6.31 -10.02
C ALA A 73 12.71 5.57 -9.75
N ALA A 74 12.67 4.24 -9.88
CA ALA A 74 11.52 3.42 -9.52
C ALA A 74 11.25 3.47 -8.00
N ILE A 75 12.29 3.33 -7.15
CA ILE A 75 12.18 3.49 -5.69
C ILE A 75 11.58 4.86 -5.31
N ASP A 76 12.04 5.95 -5.92
CA ASP A 76 11.53 7.30 -5.64
C ASP A 76 10.02 7.41 -5.88
N LYS A 77 9.52 6.84 -6.99
CA LYS A 77 8.09 6.81 -7.34
C LYS A 77 7.29 6.00 -6.33
N ASP A 78 7.77 4.80 -6.01
CA ASP A 78 7.06 3.88 -5.12
C ASP A 78 7.03 4.39 -3.66
N VAL A 79 8.12 4.96 -3.18
CA VAL A 79 8.17 5.61 -1.85
C VAL A 79 7.22 6.81 -1.78
N TYR A 80 7.07 7.57 -2.88
CA TYR A 80 6.05 8.62 -2.97
C TYR A 80 4.63 8.03 -2.85
N HIS A 81 4.31 6.96 -3.57
CA HIS A 81 3.01 6.28 -3.49
C HIS A 81 2.70 5.77 -2.06
N ILE A 82 3.66 5.08 -1.44
CA ILE A 82 3.55 4.59 -0.06
C ILE A 82 3.24 5.76 0.91
N THR A 83 3.91 6.89 0.71
CA THR A 83 3.67 8.12 1.48
C THR A 83 2.26 8.67 1.26
N ARG A 84 1.78 8.72 0.01
CA ARG A 84 0.43 9.21 -0.32
C ARG A 84 -0.66 8.34 0.29
N LEU A 85 -0.43 7.06 0.38
CA LEU A 85 -1.34 6.13 1.06
C LEU A 85 -1.32 6.30 2.59
N GLY A 86 -0.38 7.07 3.13
CA GLY A 86 -0.25 7.30 4.58
C GLY A 86 0.25 6.07 5.33
N LEU A 87 0.97 5.18 4.65
CA LEU A 87 1.62 4.03 5.24
C LEU A 87 2.86 4.49 6.00
N ASN A 88 3.08 3.97 7.20
CA ASN A 88 4.19 4.35 8.07
C ASN A 88 5.10 3.19 8.46
N ALA A 89 4.91 2.03 7.83
CA ALA A 89 5.70 0.82 8.04
C ALA A 89 6.20 0.25 6.73
N TYR A 90 7.41 -0.22 6.76
CA TYR A 90 8.04 -0.94 5.68
C TYR A 90 8.79 -2.14 6.24
N ARG A 91 8.54 -3.32 5.69
CA ARG A 91 9.32 -4.52 5.96
C ARG A 91 10.05 -4.92 4.69
N ILE A 92 11.27 -5.39 4.81
CA ILE A 92 12.02 -5.95 3.71
C ILE A 92 12.53 -7.33 4.06
N HIS A 93 12.37 -8.26 3.15
CA HIS A 93 13.19 -9.46 3.11
C HIS A 93 14.51 -9.11 2.45
N LEU A 94 15.59 -9.53 3.04
CA LEU A 94 16.89 -9.51 2.39
C LEU A 94 17.16 -10.91 1.80
N TRP A 95 17.45 -10.93 0.52
CA TRP A 95 17.96 -12.15 -0.11
C TRP A 95 19.45 -12.27 0.21
N ASP A 96 19.78 -12.99 1.28
CA ASP A 96 21.15 -13.24 1.69
C ASP A 96 22.00 -13.87 0.56
N VAL A 97 21.38 -14.68 -0.31
CA VAL A 97 22.00 -15.21 -1.53
C VAL A 97 22.49 -14.14 -2.51
N GLU A 98 21.95 -12.92 -2.48
CA GLU A 98 22.33 -11.79 -3.32
C GLU A 98 23.24 -10.78 -2.61
N LEU A 99 23.38 -10.90 -1.28
CA LEU A 99 24.13 -9.97 -0.43
C LEU A 99 25.40 -10.51 0.17
N THR A 100 25.63 -11.83 0.12
CA THR A 100 26.73 -12.45 0.85
C THR A 100 27.61 -13.34 -0.02
N ASP A 101 28.83 -13.56 0.45
CA ASP A 101 29.67 -14.68 0.01
C ASP A 101 29.34 -15.97 0.79
N GLU A 102 30.07 -17.05 0.50
CA GLU A 102 29.90 -18.37 1.14
C GLU A 102 30.20 -18.36 2.65
N GLN A 103 30.94 -17.40 3.15
CA GLN A 103 31.32 -17.23 4.56
C GLN A 103 30.37 -16.28 5.30
N GLY A 104 29.38 -15.71 4.62
CA GLY A 104 28.44 -14.75 5.19
C GLY A 104 29.00 -13.33 5.28
N ASN A 105 30.10 -13.01 4.60
CA ASN A 105 30.55 -11.63 4.50
C ASN A 105 29.60 -10.83 3.61
N LEU A 106 29.27 -9.61 4.03
CA LEU A 106 28.42 -8.71 3.27
C LEU A 106 29.19 -8.18 2.04
N LEU A 107 28.53 -8.24 0.87
CA LEU A 107 29.11 -7.79 -0.40
C LEU A 107 28.72 -6.33 -0.68
N GLU A 108 29.71 -5.52 -1.07
CA GLU A 108 29.47 -4.19 -1.61
C GLU A 108 29.04 -4.31 -3.09
N ASN A 109 27.73 -4.44 -3.33
CA ASN A 109 27.15 -4.62 -4.66
C ASN A 109 25.91 -3.73 -4.87
N GLU A 110 25.31 -3.79 -6.07
CA GLU A 110 24.13 -2.97 -6.39
C GLU A 110 22.93 -3.29 -5.51
N HIS A 111 22.74 -4.53 -5.08
CA HIS A 111 21.65 -4.90 -4.18
C HIS A 111 21.74 -4.17 -2.83
N LEU A 112 22.94 -4.12 -2.24
CA LEU A 112 23.18 -3.39 -1.01
C LEU A 112 23.03 -1.87 -1.19
N ASP A 113 23.56 -1.32 -2.30
CA ASP A 113 23.42 0.10 -2.63
C ASP A 113 21.94 0.52 -2.79
N LEU A 114 21.13 -0.30 -3.46
CA LEU A 114 19.68 -0.06 -3.61
C LEU A 114 18.94 -0.17 -2.27
N MET A 115 19.34 -1.12 -1.41
CA MET A 115 18.80 -1.24 -0.06
C MET A 115 19.10 -0.01 0.78
N ASP A 116 20.33 0.46 0.76
CA ASP A 116 20.77 1.69 1.45
C ASP A 116 20.03 2.92 0.95
N TYR A 117 19.87 3.03 -0.38
CA TYR A 117 19.12 4.11 -1.00
C TYR A 117 17.65 4.10 -0.56
N LEU A 118 17.00 2.93 -0.61
CA LEU A 118 15.61 2.76 -0.17
C LEU A 118 15.41 3.16 1.29
N ILE A 119 16.30 2.70 2.20
CA ILE A 119 16.26 3.08 3.62
C ILE A 119 16.34 4.62 3.78
N ALA A 120 17.24 5.27 3.04
CA ALA A 120 17.36 6.73 3.09
C ALA A 120 16.08 7.43 2.62
N LYS A 121 15.45 6.94 1.54
CA LYS A 121 14.21 7.51 1.01
C LYS A 121 13.00 7.29 1.94
N LEU A 122 12.89 6.12 2.53
CA LEU A 122 11.85 5.84 3.54
C LEU A 122 12.00 6.74 4.76
N LYS A 123 13.25 6.92 5.23
CA LYS A 123 13.57 7.82 6.34
C LYS A 123 13.17 9.27 6.06
N GLU A 124 13.44 9.79 4.85
CA GLU A 124 13.02 11.13 4.42
C GLU A 124 11.49 11.34 4.52
N ARG A 125 10.71 10.26 4.47
CA ARG A 125 9.24 10.24 4.53
C ARG A 125 8.69 9.84 5.91
N ASN A 126 9.53 9.64 6.92
CA ASN A 126 9.16 9.15 8.25
C ASN A 126 8.46 7.78 8.22
N ILE A 127 8.89 6.91 7.32
CA ILE A 127 8.44 5.52 7.25
C ILE A 127 9.41 4.66 8.06
N HIS A 128 8.88 3.88 8.98
CA HIS A 128 9.65 3.02 9.88
C HIS A 128 9.90 1.66 9.27
N ILE A 129 11.04 1.05 9.61
CA ILE A 129 11.57 -0.11 8.92
C ILE A 129 11.82 -1.26 9.90
N VAL A 130 11.33 -2.46 9.55
CA VAL A 130 11.81 -3.72 10.12
C VAL A 130 12.62 -4.44 9.04
N ILE A 131 13.87 -4.75 9.34
CA ILE A 131 14.74 -5.53 8.45
C ILE A 131 14.61 -7.00 8.80
N THR A 132 14.17 -7.82 7.83
CA THR A 132 14.20 -9.28 7.90
C THR A 132 15.47 -9.77 7.20
N ALA A 133 16.44 -10.22 7.98
CA ALA A 133 17.81 -10.39 7.51
C ALA A 133 18.01 -11.52 6.50
N GLN A 134 17.21 -12.59 6.58
CA GLN A 134 17.36 -13.77 5.73
C GLN A 134 16.02 -14.22 5.20
N THR A 135 15.97 -14.66 3.95
CA THR A 135 14.70 -15.13 3.37
C THR A 135 14.63 -16.64 3.11
N ASN A 136 15.73 -17.32 2.80
CA ASN A 136 15.80 -18.76 2.49
C ASN A 136 14.82 -19.20 1.38
N PHE A 137 14.39 -18.30 0.53
CA PHE A 137 13.63 -18.58 -0.69
C PHE A 137 14.51 -18.34 -1.91
N GLY A 138 14.16 -18.99 -3.01
CA GLY A 138 14.79 -18.71 -4.29
C GLY A 138 14.64 -17.24 -4.72
N ASN A 139 15.60 -16.77 -5.47
CA ASN A 139 15.64 -15.38 -5.98
C ASN A 139 15.05 -15.24 -7.39
N GLY A 140 14.41 -16.27 -7.93
CA GLY A 140 14.04 -16.38 -9.34
C GLY A 140 12.56 -16.37 -9.67
N TYR A 141 11.67 -16.35 -8.71
CA TYR A 141 10.25 -16.35 -9.03
C TYR A 141 9.83 -15.07 -9.80
N PRO A 142 9.02 -15.15 -10.85
CA PRO A 142 8.47 -16.35 -11.52
C PRO A 142 9.46 -17.07 -12.46
N GLU A 143 10.65 -16.55 -12.64
CA GLU A 143 11.71 -17.17 -13.44
C GLU A 143 12.49 -18.19 -12.61
N ARG A 144 13.53 -18.77 -13.24
CA ARG A 144 14.45 -19.67 -12.55
C ARG A 144 15.36 -18.92 -11.60
N ASN A 145 15.71 -19.54 -10.47
CA ASN A 145 16.72 -19.02 -9.57
C ASN A 145 18.05 -18.77 -10.29
N ILE A 146 18.66 -17.63 -9.98
CA ILE A 146 20.00 -17.29 -10.43
C ILE A 146 20.99 -17.81 -9.39
N GLN A 147 21.94 -18.60 -9.84
CA GLN A 147 23.01 -19.09 -8.96
C GLN A 147 23.90 -17.93 -8.52
N THR A 148 24.14 -17.85 -7.21
CA THR A 148 25.00 -16.87 -6.58
C THR A 148 26.03 -17.55 -5.69
N GLY A 149 27.02 -16.81 -5.15
CA GLY A 149 27.97 -17.29 -4.18
C GLY A 149 27.51 -17.16 -2.72
N GLY A 150 26.25 -16.79 -2.48
CA GLY A 150 25.74 -16.57 -1.14
C GLY A 150 25.70 -17.84 -0.28
N PHE A 151 25.92 -17.70 1.02
CA PHE A 151 26.09 -18.86 1.92
C PHE A 151 24.89 -19.80 1.93
N SER A 152 23.65 -19.29 1.85
CA SER A 152 22.45 -20.13 1.94
C SER A 152 22.12 -20.83 0.61
N TYR A 153 22.78 -20.48 -0.49
CA TYR A 153 22.50 -21.09 -1.81
C TYR A 153 22.78 -22.59 -1.87
N LYS A 154 23.71 -23.07 -1.04
CA LYS A 154 24.12 -24.48 -0.98
C LYS A 154 23.16 -25.38 -0.20
N TYR A 155 22.24 -24.81 0.58
CA TYR A 155 21.42 -25.51 1.54
C TYR A 155 19.95 -25.41 1.19
N ASP A 156 19.22 -26.51 1.41
CA ASP A 156 17.77 -26.45 1.39
C ASP A 156 17.24 -25.56 2.54
N LYS A 157 16.05 -25.01 2.37
CA LYS A 157 15.43 -24.08 3.32
C LYS A 157 15.48 -24.55 4.79
N CYS A 158 15.27 -25.84 5.03
CA CYS A 158 15.29 -26.40 6.38
C CYS A 158 16.71 -26.67 6.89
N ASP A 159 17.64 -27.03 6.01
CA ASP A 159 18.99 -27.44 6.38
C ASP A 159 19.86 -26.27 6.82
N VAL A 160 19.63 -25.08 6.31
CA VAL A 160 20.39 -23.87 6.67
C VAL A 160 20.38 -23.57 8.17
N HIS A 161 19.39 -24.06 8.92
CA HIS A 161 19.27 -23.86 10.36
C HIS A 161 19.97 -24.93 11.21
N SER A 162 20.46 -26.00 10.58
CA SER A 162 21.08 -27.14 11.26
C SER A 162 22.56 -27.36 10.91
N HIS A 163 23.00 -26.95 9.71
CA HIS A 163 24.39 -27.10 9.30
C HIS A 163 25.34 -26.14 10.03
N PRO A 164 26.40 -26.64 10.72
CA PRO A 164 27.31 -25.79 11.49
C PRO A 164 27.97 -24.66 10.68
N GLU A 165 28.36 -24.95 9.43
CA GLU A 165 28.97 -23.96 8.54
C GLU A 165 27.98 -22.87 8.15
N ALA A 166 26.74 -23.27 7.80
CA ALA A 166 25.66 -22.33 7.48
C ALA A 166 25.32 -21.43 8.68
N ILE A 167 25.25 -21.99 9.88
CA ILE A 167 25.00 -21.24 11.10
C ILE A 167 26.11 -20.22 11.35
N THR A 168 27.39 -20.60 11.15
CA THR A 168 28.53 -19.70 11.32
C THR A 168 28.52 -18.57 10.28
N ALA A 169 28.16 -18.85 9.03
CA ALA A 169 27.99 -17.85 8.00
C ALA A 169 26.84 -16.88 8.33
N GLN A 170 25.72 -17.37 8.87
CA GLN A 170 24.61 -16.55 9.34
C GLN A 170 25.02 -15.61 10.49
N GLU A 171 25.81 -16.09 11.46
CA GLU A 171 26.34 -15.25 12.54
C GLU A 171 27.22 -14.10 11.98
N THR A 172 28.10 -14.42 11.03
CA THR A 172 28.94 -13.43 10.35
C THR A 172 28.11 -12.40 9.62
N TYR A 173 27.13 -12.86 8.85
CA TYR A 173 26.23 -12.00 8.09
C TYR A 173 25.42 -11.07 8.98
N LEU A 174 24.73 -11.61 9.99
CA LEU A 174 23.94 -10.80 10.92
C LEU A 174 24.77 -9.75 11.63
N HIS A 175 25.99 -10.12 12.07
CA HIS A 175 26.92 -9.18 12.72
C HIS A 175 27.30 -8.03 11.77
N ASN A 176 27.67 -8.34 10.53
CA ASN A 176 28.09 -7.35 9.55
C ASN A 176 26.93 -6.47 9.09
N LEU A 177 25.77 -7.05 8.81
CA LEU A 177 24.55 -6.33 8.39
C LEU A 177 24.12 -5.30 9.45
N VAL A 178 24.04 -5.71 10.70
CA VAL A 178 23.56 -4.83 11.78
C VAL A 178 24.54 -3.66 12.03
N LYS A 179 25.82 -3.85 11.77
CA LYS A 179 26.86 -2.80 11.86
C LYS A 179 27.04 -1.99 10.58
N HIS A 180 26.48 -2.44 9.47
CA HIS A 180 26.64 -1.75 8.19
C HIS A 180 26.26 -0.27 8.32
N ILE A 181 27.12 0.61 7.79
CA ILE A 181 26.88 2.05 7.76
C ILE A 181 26.30 2.41 6.40
N ASN A 182 25.08 2.84 6.39
CA ASN A 182 24.40 3.29 5.18
C ASN A 182 25.12 4.54 4.61
N PRO A 183 25.69 4.50 3.40
CA PRO A 183 26.46 5.60 2.83
C PRO A 183 25.59 6.86 2.55
N TYR A 184 24.28 6.73 2.36
CA TYR A 184 23.38 7.85 2.11
C TYR A 184 22.98 8.61 3.38
N THR A 185 23.01 7.94 4.54
CA THR A 185 22.62 8.54 5.83
C THR A 185 23.80 8.76 6.76
N GLY A 186 24.92 8.08 6.54
CA GLY A 186 26.09 8.07 7.42
C GLY A 186 25.85 7.37 8.77
N ILE A 187 24.75 6.59 8.90
CA ILE A 187 24.32 6.00 10.17
C ILE A 187 24.35 4.48 10.05
N ALA A 188 24.88 3.80 11.06
CA ALA A 188 24.82 2.33 11.12
C ALA A 188 23.37 1.85 11.31
N TYR A 189 23.01 0.71 10.70
CA TYR A 189 21.64 0.17 10.79
C TYR A 189 21.17 0.02 12.24
N LYS A 190 22.03 -0.45 13.14
CA LYS A 190 21.73 -0.57 14.57
C LYS A 190 21.42 0.76 15.26
N ASP A 191 21.90 1.87 14.72
CA ASP A 191 21.78 3.21 15.32
C ASP A 191 20.75 4.09 14.58
N ASP A 192 20.29 3.70 13.36
CA ASP A 192 19.35 4.49 12.58
C ASP A 192 17.94 4.45 13.21
N PRO A 193 17.36 5.57 13.66
CA PRO A 193 16.06 5.59 14.33
C PRO A 193 14.89 5.20 13.43
N SER A 194 15.02 5.23 12.10
CA SER A 194 13.99 4.76 11.19
C SER A 194 13.90 3.23 11.16
N ILE A 195 15.00 2.53 11.45
CA ILE A 195 15.01 1.08 11.62
C ILE A 195 14.56 0.78 13.05
N VAL A 196 13.37 0.24 13.23
CA VAL A 196 12.77 0.01 14.56
C VAL A 196 13.09 -1.37 15.14
N GLY A 197 13.52 -2.32 14.31
CA GLY A 197 13.90 -3.65 14.77
C GLY A 197 14.45 -4.53 13.65
N PHE A 198 14.98 -5.68 14.07
CA PHE A 198 15.47 -6.72 13.17
C PHE A 198 14.64 -7.99 13.36
N GLU A 199 14.26 -8.64 12.29
CA GLU A 199 13.73 -9.98 12.26
C GLU A 199 14.82 -10.91 11.73
N ILE A 200 15.13 -12.00 12.43
CA ILE A 200 16.30 -12.83 12.09
C ILE A 200 16.12 -13.45 10.70
N ASN A 201 14.98 -14.09 10.45
CA ASN A 201 14.72 -14.73 9.17
C ASN A 201 13.23 -14.70 8.80
N ASN A 202 12.96 -14.83 7.51
CA ASN A 202 11.63 -14.99 6.96
C ASN A 202 11.30 -16.48 6.88
N GLU A 203 10.19 -16.88 7.49
CA GLU A 203 9.62 -18.22 7.43
C GLU A 203 10.65 -19.35 7.63
N PRO A 204 11.36 -19.36 8.77
CA PRO A 204 12.33 -20.40 9.06
C PRO A 204 11.67 -21.78 9.01
N CYS A 205 12.41 -22.79 8.54
CA CYS A 205 11.96 -24.17 8.53
C CYS A 205 12.84 -24.96 9.49
N HIS A 206 12.36 -25.15 10.73
CA HIS A 206 13.07 -25.94 11.71
C HIS A 206 12.66 -27.41 11.65
N SER A 207 13.63 -28.31 11.62
CA SER A 207 13.43 -29.77 11.67
C SER A 207 13.92 -30.41 12.99
N GLY A 208 14.56 -29.58 13.86
CA GLY A 208 15.19 -30.06 15.10
C GLY A 208 14.25 -30.08 16.32
N THR A 209 14.82 -30.46 17.44
CA THR A 209 14.19 -30.41 18.78
C THR A 209 14.03 -28.95 19.25
N LYS A 210 13.20 -28.75 20.28
CA LYS A 210 13.04 -27.42 20.92
C LYS A 210 14.38 -26.86 21.41
N GLU A 211 15.24 -27.69 21.96
CA GLU A 211 16.57 -27.31 22.46
C GLU A 211 17.50 -26.88 21.33
N GLU A 212 17.50 -27.56 20.19
CA GLU A 212 18.30 -27.19 19.02
C GLU A 212 17.83 -25.86 18.42
N VAL A 213 16.50 -25.69 18.29
CA VAL A 213 15.90 -24.43 17.81
C VAL A 213 16.25 -23.27 18.75
N LYS A 214 16.14 -23.47 20.06
CA LYS A 214 16.51 -22.48 21.08
C LYS A 214 18.01 -22.15 21.01
N ALA A 215 18.87 -23.13 20.85
CA ALA A 215 20.30 -22.95 20.69
C ALA A 215 20.62 -22.13 19.44
N TYR A 216 20.00 -22.43 18.30
CA TYR A 216 20.14 -21.67 17.07
C TYR A 216 19.72 -20.20 17.26
N ILE A 217 18.52 -19.95 17.77
CA ILE A 217 18.01 -18.58 17.98
C ILE A 217 18.96 -17.80 18.91
N ASN A 218 19.46 -18.41 19.98
CA ASN A 218 20.38 -17.74 20.91
C ASN A 218 21.73 -17.40 20.23
N ARG A 219 22.25 -18.24 19.33
CA ARG A 219 23.45 -17.92 18.53
C ARG A 219 23.23 -16.70 17.64
N MET A 220 22.09 -16.63 16.94
CA MET A 220 21.75 -15.49 16.08
C MET A 220 21.59 -14.20 16.91
N LEU A 221 20.91 -14.29 18.06
CA LEU A 221 20.79 -13.17 19.01
C LEU A 221 22.14 -12.68 19.50
N GLU A 222 23.04 -13.59 19.87
CA GLU A 222 24.40 -13.23 20.32
C GLU A 222 25.19 -12.54 19.21
N ALA A 223 25.09 -13.00 17.95
CA ALA A 223 25.74 -12.34 16.82
C ALA A 223 25.27 -10.88 16.66
N ILE A 224 23.97 -10.63 16.83
CA ILE A 224 23.38 -9.28 16.79
C ILE A 224 23.80 -8.47 18.03
N HIS A 225 23.73 -9.02 19.23
CA HIS A 225 24.03 -8.31 20.48
C HIS A 225 25.50 -7.88 20.57
N ARG A 226 26.45 -8.69 20.09
CA ARG A 226 27.88 -8.35 20.01
C ARG A 226 28.17 -7.10 19.17
N THR A 227 27.25 -6.66 18.31
CA THR A 227 27.36 -5.38 17.59
C THR A 227 27.10 -4.15 18.48
N GLY A 228 26.56 -4.33 19.68
CA GLY A 228 26.04 -3.29 20.54
C GLY A 228 24.62 -2.85 20.16
N ASN A 229 23.88 -3.65 19.37
CA ASN A 229 22.48 -3.38 19.02
C ASN A 229 21.59 -3.31 20.27
N ARG A 230 20.75 -2.28 20.32
CA ARG A 230 19.75 -2.07 21.39
C ARG A 230 18.30 -2.12 20.88
N LYS A 231 18.14 -2.30 19.58
CA LYS A 231 16.80 -2.41 18.96
C LYS A 231 16.20 -3.79 19.24
N PRO A 232 14.87 -3.89 19.27
CA PRO A 232 14.18 -5.18 19.37
C PRO A 232 14.60 -6.15 18.26
N VAL A 233 14.69 -7.41 18.63
CA VAL A 233 14.90 -8.53 17.69
C VAL A 233 13.70 -9.44 17.72
N PHE A 234 13.17 -9.73 16.54
CA PHE A 234 11.96 -10.53 16.32
C PHE A 234 12.29 -11.88 15.71
N TYR A 235 11.39 -12.84 15.91
CA TYR A 235 11.49 -14.14 15.29
C TYR A 235 10.18 -14.57 14.64
N ASN A 236 10.27 -15.14 13.45
CA ASN A 236 9.12 -15.49 12.64
C ASN A 236 8.58 -16.88 13.02
N VAL A 237 7.27 -16.97 13.28
CA VAL A 237 6.60 -18.23 13.64
C VAL A 237 6.33 -19.08 12.41
N SER A 238 5.76 -18.50 11.36
CA SER A 238 5.40 -19.16 10.11
C SER A 238 4.77 -20.56 10.33
N HIS A 239 5.41 -21.61 9.82
CA HIS A 239 4.92 -22.98 9.85
C HIS A 239 5.46 -23.82 11.03
N ASN A 240 6.13 -23.21 12.01
CA ASN A 240 6.83 -23.91 13.09
C ASN A 240 6.07 -23.90 14.42
N GLU A 241 4.75 -24.02 14.37
CA GLU A 241 3.90 -24.00 15.57
C GLU A 241 4.34 -25.03 16.64
N TYR A 242 4.84 -26.17 16.23
CA TYR A 242 5.26 -27.26 17.12
C TYR A 242 6.47 -26.94 18.00
N VAL A 243 7.30 -25.93 17.62
CA VAL A 243 8.46 -25.48 18.39
C VAL A 243 8.32 -24.04 18.90
N VAL A 244 7.14 -23.45 18.78
CA VAL A 244 6.91 -22.04 19.15
C VAL A 244 7.27 -21.74 20.60
N GLU A 245 7.13 -22.71 21.52
CA GLU A 245 7.53 -22.57 22.92
C GLU A 245 9.03 -22.23 23.05
N ALA A 246 9.90 -22.83 22.22
CA ALA A 246 11.33 -22.54 22.21
C ALA A 246 11.60 -21.05 21.93
N TYR A 247 10.83 -20.42 21.05
CA TYR A 247 10.97 -18.99 20.74
C TYR A 247 10.75 -18.12 21.97
N TYR A 248 9.68 -18.41 22.75
CA TYR A 248 9.31 -17.65 23.94
C TYR A 248 10.28 -17.84 25.12
N GLU A 249 11.07 -18.89 25.10
CA GLU A 249 12.13 -19.16 26.07
C GLU A 249 13.46 -18.43 25.76
N THR A 250 13.58 -17.79 24.59
CA THR A 250 14.74 -17.01 24.20
C THR A 250 14.58 -15.52 24.52
N ALA A 251 15.64 -14.75 24.32
CA ALA A 251 15.64 -13.30 24.56
C ALA A 251 15.08 -12.46 23.41
N ILE A 252 14.41 -13.03 22.41
CA ILE A 252 13.69 -12.25 21.40
C ILE A 252 12.64 -11.36 22.07
N GLN A 253 12.38 -10.18 21.51
CA GLN A 253 11.42 -9.25 22.07
C GLN A 253 10.01 -9.34 21.43
N GLY A 254 9.86 -10.08 20.32
CA GLY A 254 8.56 -10.29 19.69
C GLY A 254 8.57 -11.43 18.70
N THR A 255 7.38 -11.84 18.32
CA THR A 255 7.11 -12.87 17.31
C THR A 255 6.29 -12.30 16.18
N THR A 256 6.50 -12.83 14.99
CA THR A 256 5.85 -12.36 13.77
C THR A 256 5.03 -13.46 13.12
N TYR A 257 3.88 -13.11 12.55
CA TYR A 257 2.85 -13.99 12.03
C TYR A 257 2.42 -13.54 10.64
N GLN A 258 1.82 -14.45 9.89
CA GLN A 258 1.24 -14.16 8.57
C GLN A 258 -0.26 -14.44 8.55
N TRP A 259 -0.96 -13.87 7.57
CA TRP A 259 -2.32 -14.27 7.32
C TRP A 259 -2.80 -14.01 5.89
N TYR A 260 -3.18 -15.10 5.25
CA TYR A 260 -3.83 -15.13 3.95
C TYR A 260 -5.19 -15.84 4.12
N PRO A 261 -6.29 -15.08 4.34
CA PRO A 261 -7.56 -15.65 4.80
C PRO A 261 -8.20 -16.67 3.86
N ILE A 262 -7.86 -16.64 2.57
CA ILE A 262 -8.37 -17.61 1.58
C ILE A 262 -7.26 -18.50 1.00
N GLY A 263 -6.04 -18.40 1.52
CA GLY A 263 -4.86 -19.06 1.00
C GLY A 263 -4.19 -18.31 -0.15
N LEU A 264 -3.12 -18.89 -0.69
CA LEU A 264 -2.36 -18.41 -1.84
C LEU A 264 -2.70 -19.30 -3.03
N VAL A 265 -3.78 -19.01 -3.74
CA VAL A 265 -4.38 -19.91 -4.73
C VAL A 265 -3.77 -19.74 -6.10
N SER A 266 -3.64 -18.50 -6.55
CA SER A 266 -3.12 -18.08 -7.85
C SER A 266 -3.63 -18.87 -9.08
N GLY A 267 -3.67 -18.21 -10.21
CA GLY A 267 -4.15 -18.77 -11.47
C GLY A 267 -5.38 -18.06 -12.01
N GLN A 268 -6.21 -17.46 -11.17
CA GLN A 268 -7.36 -16.65 -11.55
C GLN A 268 -7.88 -15.79 -10.40
N THR A 269 -8.55 -14.69 -10.74
CA THR A 269 -9.26 -13.83 -9.79
C THR A 269 -10.34 -14.63 -9.06
N GLN A 270 -10.29 -14.64 -7.73
CA GLN A 270 -11.32 -15.26 -6.88
C GLN A 270 -12.52 -14.33 -6.73
N GLN A 271 -13.73 -14.91 -6.81
CA GLN A 271 -15.00 -14.20 -6.73
C GLN A 271 -15.79 -14.64 -5.49
N GLY A 272 -16.43 -13.70 -4.81
CA GLY A 272 -17.30 -14.00 -3.69
C GLY A 272 -17.13 -13.06 -2.50
N ASN A 273 -17.92 -13.30 -1.45
CA ASN A 273 -17.83 -12.57 -0.20
C ASN A 273 -16.87 -13.28 0.76
N PHE A 274 -15.71 -12.70 0.97
CA PHE A 274 -14.66 -13.26 1.83
C PHE A 274 -14.61 -12.62 3.24
N LEU A 275 -15.49 -11.64 3.56
CA LEU A 275 -15.55 -11.03 4.90
C LEU A 275 -15.74 -12.07 6.03
N PRO A 276 -16.52 -13.15 5.86
CA PRO A 276 -16.65 -14.16 6.91
C PRO A 276 -15.34 -14.87 7.28
N TYR A 277 -14.34 -14.87 6.40
CA TYR A 277 -13.03 -15.47 6.66
C TYR A 277 -12.16 -14.62 7.57
N ILE A 278 -12.41 -13.30 7.60
CA ILE A 278 -11.58 -12.35 8.37
C ILE A 278 -11.71 -12.57 9.87
N ASP A 279 -12.88 -12.94 10.36
CA ASP A 279 -13.12 -13.20 11.79
C ASP A 279 -12.63 -14.59 12.24
N ARG A 280 -12.00 -15.37 11.34
CA ARG A 280 -11.43 -16.70 11.65
C ARG A 280 -9.93 -16.65 11.96
N TYR A 281 -9.33 -15.46 12.03
CA TYR A 281 -7.91 -15.36 12.37
C TYR A 281 -7.65 -15.90 13.77
N ASP A 282 -6.81 -16.93 13.86
CA ASP A 282 -6.53 -17.64 15.11
C ASP A 282 -5.03 -17.78 15.35
N ILE A 283 -4.57 -17.32 16.50
CA ILE A 283 -3.22 -17.52 17.03
C ILE A 283 -3.27 -18.19 18.40
N SER A 284 -4.36 -18.89 18.74
CA SER A 284 -4.57 -19.51 20.04
C SER A 284 -3.52 -20.57 20.40
N PHE A 285 -2.84 -21.14 19.42
CA PHE A 285 -1.71 -22.03 19.63
C PHE A 285 -0.56 -21.34 20.37
N ALA A 286 -0.30 -20.06 20.05
CA ALA A 286 0.74 -19.27 20.69
C ALA A 286 0.26 -18.60 21.98
N ASP A 287 -1.02 -18.22 22.06
CA ASP A 287 -1.61 -17.53 23.22
C ASP A 287 -1.48 -18.36 24.52
N LYS A 288 -1.47 -19.68 24.42
CA LYS A 288 -1.29 -20.62 25.52
C LYS A 288 0.16 -20.74 25.99
N VAL A 289 1.12 -20.22 25.22
CA VAL A 289 2.54 -20.37 25.53
C VAL A 289 2.96 -19.41 26.62
N LYS A 290 3.70 -19.93 27.60
CA LYS A 290 4.25 -19.09 28.68
C LYS A 290 5.13 -17.99 28.12
N GLY A 291 4.82 -16.75 28.44
CA GLY A 291 5.58 -15.58 27.99
C GLY A 291 5.01 -14.88 26.76
N PHE A 292 3.98 -15.42 26.12
CA PHE A 292 3.32 -14.82 24.95
C PHE A 292 3.00 -13.35 25.16
N HIS A 293 2.30 -13.00 26.25
CA HIS A 293 1.87 -11.62 26.55
C HIS A 293 3.02 -10.66 26.90
N LYS A 294 4.25 -11.16 27.08
CA LYS A 294 5.42 -10.33 27.36
C LYS A 294 6.22 -9.94 26.11
N LYS A 295 5.83 -10.46 24.97
CA LYS A 295 6.52 -10.22 23.70
C LYS A 295 5.62 -9.46 22.73
N ALA A 296 6.22 -8.60 21.89
CA ALA A 296 5.49 -7.87 20.86
C ALA A 296 4.91 -8.82 19.81
N ARG A 297 3.80 -8.41 19.21
CA ARG A 297 3.12 -9.15 18.15
C ARG A 297 3.09 -8.34 16.87
N LEU A 298 3.60 -8.95 15.80
CA LEU A 298 3.73 -8.34 14.48
C LEU A 298 3.08 -9.24 13.42
N ILE A 299 2.40 -8.65 12.44
CA ILE A 299 2.03 -9.33 11.19
C ILE A 299 3.09 -8.95 10.16
N TYR A 300 3.94 -9.93 9.82
CA TYR A 300 5.00 -9.70 8.84
C TYR A 300 4.48 -9.72 7.41
N GLU A 301 3.45 -10.51 7.14
CA GLU A 301 2.79 -10.63 5.84
C GLU A 301 1.29 -10.84 5.99
N PHE A 302 0.51 -10.17 5.17
CA PHE A 302 -0.91 -10.44 4.99
C PHE A 302 -1.37 -9.94 3.62
N ASP A 303 -2.35 -10.59 3.03
CA ASP A 303 -3.07 -10.08 1.87
C ASP A 303 -4.40 -10.84 1.68
N PRO A 304 -5.47 -10.20 1.17
CA PRO A 304 -6.59 -10.91 0.56
C PRO A 304 -6.17 -11.36 -0.85
N ALA A 305 -5.28 -12.35 -0.92
CA ALA A 305 -4.63 -12.81 -2.13
C ALA A 305 -5.63 -13.25 -3.20
N ASP A 306 -5.25 -13.12 -4.48
CA ASP A 306 -6.08 -13.49 -5.64
C ASP A 306 -7.44 -12.73 -5.74
N ILE A 307 -7.57 -11.57 -5.06
CA ILE A 307 -8.81 -10.78 -4.98
C ILE A 307 -8.58 -9.36 -5.50
N MET A 308 -9.49 -8.88 -6.36
CA MET A 308 -9.50 -7.49 -6.81
C MET A 308 -10.46 -6.59 -6.02
N TYR A 309 -11.23 -7.14 -5.09
CA TYR A 309 -12.15 -6.36 -4.25
C TYR A 309 -11.43 -5.44 -3.26
N SER A 310 -12.05 -4.31 -2.93
CA SER A 310 -11.49 -3.27 -2.07
C SER A 310 -12.07 -3.22 -0.64
N TYR A 311 -12.91 -4.18 -0.25
CA TYR A 311 -13.57 -4.16 1.07
C TYR A 311 -12.77 -4.86 2.19
N MET A 312 -11.68 -5.60 1.87
CA MET A 312 -11.04 -6.52 2.82
C MET A 312 -10.08 -5.84 3.81
N TYR A 313 -9.23 -4.93 3.35
CA TYR A 313 -8.09 -4.42 4.14
C TYR A 313 -8.47 -3.76 5.47
N PRO A 314 -9.50 -2.87 5.57
CA PRO A 314 -9.86 -2.28 6.86
C PRO A 314 -10.44 -3.30 7.85
N ALA A 315 -11.17 -4.31 7.35
CA ALA A 315 -11.65 -5.40 8.19
C ALA A 315 -10.51 -6.26 8.73
N MET A 316 -9.48 -6.54 7.91
CA MET A 316 -8.25 -7.23 8.37
C MET A 316 -7.50 -6.40 9.42
N ALA A 317 -7.35 -5.08 9.20
CA ALA A 317 -6.73 -4.18 10.17
C ALA A 317 -7.50 -4.18 11.51
N ARG A 318 -8.85 -4.18 11.47
CA ARG A 318 -9.71 -4.37 12.64
C ARG A 318 -9.35 -5.65 13.42
N THR A 319 -9.32 -6.78 12.73
CA THR A 319 -9.03 -8.08 13.35
C THR A 319 -7.63 -8.11 13.96
N PHE A 320 -6.63 -7.57 13.28
CA PHE A 320 -5.28 -7.49 13.83
C PHE A 320 -5.20 -6.62 15.09
N ARG A 321 -5.91 -5.48 15.13
CA ARG A 321 -5.96 -4.64 16.32
C ARG A 321 -6.67 -5.34 17.48
N MET A 322 -7.77 -6.04 17.22
CA MET A 322 -8.48 -6.86 18.21
C MET A 322 -7.57 -7.95 18.79
N ALA A 323 -6.77 -8.62 17.96
CA ALA A 323 -5.79 -9.63 18.37
C ALA A 323 -4.52 -9.04 19.01
N GLY A 324 -4.40 -7.71 19.09
CA GLY A 324 -3.33 -7.01 19.81
C GLY A 324 -2.06 -6.74 19.02
N PHE A 325 -2.10 -6.81 17.70
CA PHE A 325 -0.96 -6.49 16.84
C PHE A 325 -0.72 -4.98 16.72
N GLN A 326 0.56 -4.60 16.62
CA GLN A 326 0.99 -3.20 16.53
C GLN A 326 1.85 -2.90 15.29
N TRP A 327 2.40 -3.91 14.66
CA TRP A 327 3.08 -3.84 13.37
C TRP A 327 2.35 -4.75 12.40
N VAL A 328 1.99 -4.21 11.22
CA VAL A 328 1.24 -4.96 10.20
C VAL A 328 1.73 -4.52 8.82
N THR A 329 2.27 -5.45 8.03
CA THR A 329 2.76 -5.16 6.68
C THR A 329 2.16 -6.11 5.65
N GLN A 330 1.49 -5.55 4.62
CA GLN A 330 0.92 -6.30 3.50
C GLN A 330 2.05 -6.84 2.61
N PHE A 331 1.88 -8.02 2.05
CA PHE A 331 2.80 -8.61 1.09
C PHE A 331 2.10 -8.77 -0.27
N ALA A 332 2.58 -8.12 -1.35
CA ALA A 332 3.61 -7.11 -1.37
C ALA A 332 3.11 -5.92 -2.22
N TYR A 333 3.74 -4.74 -2.05
CA TYR A 333 3.50 -3.59 -2.92
C TYR A 333 4.26 -3.78 -4.23
N ASP A 334 3.55 -3.76 -5.35
CA ASP A 334 4.14 -3.92 -6.68
C ASP A 334 4.90 -2.65 -7.09
N PRO A 335 6.16 -2.74 -7.52
CA PRO A 335 6.85 -1.62 -8.13
C PRO A 335 6.08 -1.05 -9.33
N MET A 336 5.84 0.27 -9.36
CA MET A 336 4.99 0.92 -10.34
C MET A 336 5.37 0.57 -11.79
N ASP A 337 6.66 0.53 -12.07
CA ASP A 337 7.15 0.35 -13.44
C ASP A 337 6.95 -1.08 -14.00
N ILE A 338 6.56 -2.06 -13.15
CA ILE A 338 6.24 -3.44 -13.55
C ILE A 338 4.82 -3.87 -13.15
N ALA A 339 4.10 -3.04 -12.38
CA ALA A 339 2.77 -3.37 -11.88
C ALA A 339 1.71 -3.53 -12.99
N TYR A 340 1.94 -2.99 -14.18
CA TYR A 340 1.07 -3.20 -15.35
C TYR A 340 0.86 -4.68 -15.68
N ALA A 341 1.81 -5.54 -15.32
CA ALA A 341 1.85 -6.96 -15.65
C ALA A 341 1.62 -7.87 -14.42
N ASN A 342 1.56 -7.31 -13.22
CA ASN A 342 1.49 -8.05 -11.94
C ASN A 342 2.49 -9.22 -11.88
N THR A 343 3.78 -8.95 -12.05
CA THR A 343 4.82 -9.96 -12.08
C THR A 343 5.52 -10.18 -10.74
N GLU A 344 5.29 -9.32 -9.76
CA GLU A 344 5.86 -9.42 -8.42
C GLU A 344 4.99 -10.31 -7.54
N TYR A 345 5.16 -11.63 -7.54
CA TYR A 345 4.31 -12.58 -6.83
C TYR A 345 2.83 -12.49 -7.21
N GLN A 346 2.48 -13.03 -8.36
CA GLN A 346 1.19 -12.88 -9.06
C GLN A 346 -0.08 -13.05 -8.20
N THR A 347 -0.04 -13.74 -7.06
CA THR A 347 -1.17 -13.88 -6.15
C THR A 347 -1.47 -12.61 -5.34
N HIS A 348 -0.53 -11.66 -5.32
CA HIS A 348 -0.66 -10.35 -4.71
C HIS A 348 -0.73 -9.28 -5.79
N PHE A 349 -1.52 -8.24 -5.58
CA PHE A 349 -1.58 -7.12 -6.50
C PHE A 349 -2.01 -5.86 -5.78
N LEU A 350 -1.06 -4.99 -5.51
CA LEU A 350 -1.31 -3.70 -4.85
C LEU A 350 -0.36 -2.63 -5.40
N ASN A 351 -0.90 -1.64 -6.09
CA ASN A 351 -0.18 -0.44 -6.51
C ASN A 351 -1.14 0.75 -6.59
N LEU A 352 -0.71 1.96 -6.22
CA LEU A 352 -1.58 3.14 -6.22
C LEU A 352 -2.15 3.45 -7.59
N ALA A 353 -1.34 3.34 -8.64
CA ALA A 353 -1.76 3.67 -10.01
C ALA A 353 -2.57 2.54 -10.66
N TYR A 354 -2.22 1.27 -10.42
CA TYR A 354 -2.80 0.13 -11.14
C TYR A 354 -3.96 -0.54 -10.42
N THR A 355 -4.03 -0.40 -9.09
CA THR A 355 -5.16 -0.92 -8.28
C THR A 355 -5.72 0.17 -7.35
N PRO A 356 -6.20 1.31 -7.90
CA PRO A 356 -6.50 2.51 -7.12
C PRO A 356 -7.52 2.25 -5.99
N HIS A 357 -8.56 1.46 -6.25
CA HIS A 357 -9.57 1.10 -5.23
C HIS A 357 -8.98 0.25 -4.08
N LYS A 358 -8.09 -0.73 -4.37
CA LYS A 358 -7.37 -1.47 -3.32
C LYS A 358 -6.40 -0.56 -2.56
N ALA A 359 -5.72 0.34 -3.25
CA ALA A 359 -4.80 1.29 -2.64
C ALA A 359 -5.51 2.28 -1.70
N ILE A 360 -6.68 2.81 -2.08
CA ILE A 360 -7.49 3.62 -1.16
C ILE A 360 -8.00 2.79 0.03
N SER A 361 -8.36 1.52 -0.18
CA SER A 361 -8.71 0.59 0.92
C SER A 361 -7.53 0.40 1.89
N MET A 362 -6.29 0.27 1.39
CA MET A 362 -5.08 0.24 2.24
C MET A 362 -4.86 1.53 3.02
N LYS A 363 -5.13 2.69 2.42
CA LYS A 363 -5.10 3.99 3.12
C LYS A 363 -6.10 4.01 4.28
N ILE A 364 -7.31 3.49 4.08
CA ILE A 364 -8.35 3.39 5.12
C ILE A 364 -7.92 2.38 6.21
N ALA A 365 -7.33 1.24 5.82
CA ALA A 365 -6.81 0.26 6.75
C ALA A 365 -5.68 0.81 7.63
N ALA A 366 -4.80 1.65 7.08
CA ALA A 366 -3.76 2.34 7.83
C ALA A 366 -4.35 3.28 8.89
N GLU A 367 -5.45 3.96 8.60
CA GLU A 367 -6.18 4.76 9.58
C GLU A 367 -6.83 3.87 10.66
N ALA A 368 -7.42 2.74 10.28
CA ALA A 368 -7.98 1.77 11.23
C ALA A 368 -6.90 1.25 12.18
N ALA A 369 -5.75 0.84 11.66
CA ALA A 369 -4.63 0.35 12.48
C ALA A 369 -4.12 1.38 13.50
N ARG A 370 -4.14 2.68 13.17
CA ARG A 370 -3.70 3.75 14.06
C ARG A 370 -4.75 4.21 15.07
N ASN A 371 -6.04 4.17 14.70
CA ASN A 371 -7.11 4.78 15.50
C ASN A 371 -7.90 3.75 16.33
N LEU A 372 -7.93 2.49 15.93
CA LEU A 372 -8.55 1.44 16.73
C LEU A 372 -7.65 1.08 17.92
N ARG A 373 -8.24 0.99 19.12
CA ARG A 373 -7.51 0.60 20.31
C ARG A 373 -7.13 -0.87 20.26
N ARG A 374 -5.93 -1.18 20.68
CA ARG A 374 -5.39 -2.53 20.69
C ARG A 374 -6.10 -3.39 21.74
N GLY A 375 -6.54 -4.59 21.35
CA GLY A 375 -7.18 -5.57 22.22
C GLY A 375 -8.65 -5.27 22.54
N GLU A 376 -9.25 -4.19 22.00
CA GLU A 376 -10.69 -3.93 22.12
C GLU A 376 -11.46 -4.69 21.01
N SER A 377 -12.66 -5.16 21.34
CA SER A 377 -13.57 -5.78 20.39
C SER A 377 -14.29 -4.73 19.56
N TYR A 378 -14.31 -4.92 18.26
CA TYR A 378 -15.05 -4.09 17.29
C TYR A 378 -16.07 -4.92 16.50
N GLY A 379 -16.49 -6.05 17.08
CA GLY A 379 -17.49 -6.92 16.51
C GLY A 379 -16.99 -7.84 15.40
N SER A 380 -17.90 -8.47 14.71
CA SER A 380 -17.64 -9.45 13.66
C SER A 380 -18.62 -9.30 12.50
N TYR A 381 -18.22 -9.80 11.33
CA TYR A 381 -19.12 -9.88 10.17
C TYR A 381 -20.13 -11.04 10.37
N PRO A 382 -21.40 -10.92 9.93
CA PRO A 382 -21.98 -9.85 9.10
C PRO A 382 -22.61 -8.68 9.88
N GLN A 383 -22.68 -8.76 11.22
CA GLN A 383 -23.41 -7.76 12.03
C GLN A 383 -22.66 -6.42 12.07
N ASP A 384 -21.34 -6.46 12.14
CA ASP A 384 -20.50 -5.29 12.41
C ASP A 384 -19.69 -4.88 11.18
N THR A 385 -20.37 -4.38 10.16
CA THR A 385 -19.75 -3.77 8.97
C THR A 385 -19.36 -2.31 9.20
N LEU A 386 -19.92 -1.69 10.25
CA LEU A 386 -19.53 -0.39 10.79
C LEU A 386 -18.72 -0.61 12.08
N PHE A 387 -17.56 0.01 12.21
CA PHE A 387 -16.72 -0.17 13.40
C PHE A 387 -15.86 1.06 13.69
N GLY A 388 -15.42 1.20 14.94
CA GLY A 388 -14.61 2.32 15.39
C GLY A 388 -15.25 3.67 15.08
N ASP A 389 -14.45 4.69 14.82
CA ASP A 389 -14.90 6.04 14.49
C ASP A 389 -15.02 6.21 12.96
N GLY A 390 -16.15 5.77 12.42
CA GLY A 390 -16.54 6.01 11.03
C GLY A 390 -15.95 5.06 9.98
N PHE A 391 -15.44 3.89 10.35
CA PHE A 391 -15.04 2.87 9.37
C PHE A 391 -16.22 2.03 8.93
N ARG A 392 -16.33 1.77 7.62
CA ARG A 392 -17.35 0.90 7.01
C ARG A 392 -16.73 0.00 5.94
N VAL A 393 -17.19 -1.24 5.89
CA VAL A 393 -16.90 -2.18 4.80
C VAL A 393 -18.19 -2.77 4.23
N SER A 394 -18.25 -2.96 2.92
CA SER A 394 -19.42 -3.52 2.23
C SER A 394 -19.00 -4.40 1.06
N TYR A 395 -19.38 -5.67 1.11
CA TYR A 395 -19.19 -6.59 -0.02
C TYR A 395 -20.05 -6.19 -1.22
N THR A 396 -21.33 -5.90 -1.00
CA THR A 396 -22.29 -5.61 -2.07
C THR A 396 -21.95 -4.34 -2.85
N GLU A 397 -21.35 -3.35 -2.17
CA GLU A 397 -20.89 -2.10 -2.80
C GLU A 397 -19.42 -2.17 -3.22
N ASN A 398 -18.72 -3.26 -2.91
CA ASN A 398 -17.26 -3.38 -3.04
C ASN A 398 -16.53 -2.18 -2.42
N LEU A 399 -16.87 -1.83 -1.19
CA LEU A 399 -16.52 -0.56 -0.58
C LEU A 399 -15.80 -0.73 0.76
N SER A 400 -14.71 0.03 0.91
CA SER A 400 -14.15 0.45 2.19
C SER A 400 -14.33 1.95 2.32
N GLU A 401 -14.75 2.41 3.51
CA GLU A 401 -15.01 3.83 3.78
C GLU A 401 -14.47 4.22 5.16
N LEU A 402 -13.92 5.44 5.25
CA LEU A 402 -13.68 6.17 6.49
C LEU A 402 -14.39 7.50 6.40
N ASN A 403 -15.29 7.76 7.35
CA ASN A 403 -16.07 8.99 7.44
C ASN A 403 -16.14 9.44 8.91
N ASN A 404 -15.18 10.26 9.37
CA ASN A 404 -15.05 10.67 10.78
C ASN A 404 -15.14 12.19 10.99
N GLY A 405 -15.80 12.91 10.07
CA GLY A 405 -15.99 14.36 10.14
C GLY A 405 -14.78 15.20 9.69
N ARG A 406 -13.56 14.71 9.75
CA ARG A 406 -12.35 15.39 9.25
C ARG A 406 -11.74 14.73 8.02
N LYS A 407 -11.88 13.41 7.91
CA LYS A 407 -11.41 12.58 6.80
C LYS A 407 -12.60 11.89 6.17
N TYR A 408 -12.64 11.90 4.85
CA TYR A 408 -13.65 11.22 4.08
C TYR A 408 -12.98 10.45 2.95
N TYR A 409 -12.76 9.14 3.18
CA TYR A 409 -12.07 8.24 2.26
C TYR A 409 -13.01 7.12 1.82
N TYR A 410 -12.98 6.76 0.53
CA TYR A 410 -13.82 5.71 -0.04
C TYR A 410 -13.14 5.04 -1.24
N SER A 411 -13.17 3.73 -1.26
CA SER A 411 -12.49 2.90 -2.26
C SER A 411 -13.32 2.66 -3.53
N ASN A 412 -14.59 3.06 -3.54
CA ASN A 412 -15.52 2.95 -4.66
C ASN A 412 -16.63 3.99 -4.48
N ASN A 413 -17.57 4.06 -5.45
CA ASN A 413 -18.73 4.94 -5.32
C ASN A 413 -19.42 4.78 -3.96
N THR A 414 -19.81 5.88 -3.34
CA THR A 414 -20.56 5.89 -2.09
C THR A 414 -21.64 6.95 -2.10
N HIS A 415 -22.75 6.67 -1.40
CA HIS A 415 -23.86 7.61 -1.18
C HIS A 415 -23.85 8.16 0.26
N SER A 416 -22.89 7.77 1.10
CA SER A 416 -22.78 8.26 2.47
C SER A 416 -22.51 9.76 2.48
N LEU A 417 -23.28 10.53 3.23
CA LEU A 417 -22.96 11.93 3.47
C LEU A 417 -21.79 12.06 4.44
N PRO A 418 -20.86 13.01 4.25
CA PRO A 418 -19.81 13.24 5.23
C PRO A 418 -20.41 13.65 6.57
N GLN A 419 -19.91 13.09 7.68
CA GLN A 419 -20.39 13.39 9.04
C GLN A 419 -20.36 14.89 9.35
N ASN A 420 -19.34 15.60 8.86
CA ASN A 420 -19.23 17.05 8.98
C ASN A 420 -18.49 17.65 7.77
N ALA A 421 -19.24 18.02 6.73
CA ALA A 421 -18.66 18.54 5.50
C ALA A 421 -17.86 19.85 5.72
N SER A 422 -18.23 20.67 6.69
CA SER A 422 -17.55 21.96 6.96
C SER A 422 -16.20 21.80 7.68
N GLN A 423 -15.92 20.63 8.27
CA GLN A 423 -14.67 20.33 8.98
C GLN A 423 -13.76 19.37 8.22
N LEU A 424 -14.10 19.03 7.00
CA LEU A 424 -13.25 18.17 6.16
C LEU A 424 -11.87 18.79 5.98
N MET A 425 -10.84 17.99 6.17
CA MET A 425 -9.43 18.34 5.99
C MET A 425 -8.75 17.47 4.94
N SER A 426 -9.31 16.29 4.65
CA SER A 426 -8.74 15.36 3.66
C SER A 426 -9.83 14.48 3.08
N ILE A 427 -9.83 14.38 1.76
CA ILE A 427 -10.68 13.48 0.99
C ILE A 427 -9.75 12.61 0.15
N ALA A 428 -10.00 11.31 0.08
CA ALA A 428 -9.32 10.42 -0.84
C ALA A 428 -10.33 9.42 -1.39
N GLY A 429 -10.35 9.25 -2.70
CA GLY A 429 -11.38 8.43 -3.31
C GLY A 429 -10.95 7.76 -4.61
N CYS A 430 -11.74 6.75 -4.95
CA CYS A 430 -11.85 6.17 -6.27
C CYS A 430 -13.35 6.11 -6.58
N GLY A 431 -13.81 6.74 -7.70
CA GLY A 431 -15.24 6.90 -8.00
C GLY A 431 -15.86 8.16 -7.39
N SER A 432 -17.18 8.17 -7.24
CA SER A 432 -17.99 9.35 -6.87
C SER A 432 -18.59 9.24 -5.47
N SER A 433 -18.82 10.41 -4.87
CA SER A 433 -19.51 10.58 -3.59
C SER A 433 -20.37 11.85 -3.60
N PRO A 434 -21.14 12.15 -2.53
CA PRO A 434 -21.88 13.40 -2.42
C PRO A 434 -21.03 14.67 -2.44
N VAL A 435 -19.70 14.59 -2.19
CA VAL A 435 -18.82 15.79 -2.20
C VAL A 435 -17.89 15.84 -3.40
N VAL A 436 -17.69 14.72 -4.11
CA VAL A 436 -16.87 14.66 -5.33
C VAL A 436 -17.59 13.83 -6.37
N HIS A 437 -17.99 14.42 -7.48
CA HIS A 437 -18.48 13.67 -8.63
C HIS A 437 -17.38 13.55 -9.66
N TYR A 438 -16.94 12.31 -9.97
CA TYR A 438 -15.85 12.02 -10.88
C TYR A 438 -16.04 10.68 -11.57
N GLU A 439 -15.99 10.65 -12.91
CA GLU A 439 -16.19 9.44 -13.71
C GLU A 439 -14.90 8.67 -14.02
N GLY A 440 -13.72 9.26 -13.75
CA GLY A 440 -12.45 8.58 -13.93
C GLY A 440 -12.27 7.42 -12.95
N THR A 441 -11.46 6.45 -13.33
CA THR A 441 -11.20 5.24 -12.53
C THR A 441 -9.92 5.31 -11.70
N GLY A 442 -9.11 6.36 -11.87
CA GLY A 442 -7.92 6.62 -11.07
C GLY A 442 -8.26 7.12 -9.65
N ALA A 443 -7.34 6.91 -8.72
CA ALA A 443 -7.46 7.48 -7.39
C ALA A 443 -7.26 9.00 -7.40
N TYR A 444 -7.88 9.69 -6.43
CA TYR A 444 -7.62 11.10 -6.20
C TYR A 444 -7.50 11.43 -4.71
N PHE A 445 -6.76 12.51 -4.42
CA PHE A 445 -6.54 13.02 -3.06
C PHE A 445 -6.78 14.52 -3.05
N ILE A 446 -7.56 14.98 -2.09
CA ILE A 446 -7.88 16.41 -1.91
C ILE A 446 -7.56 16.77 -0.46
N ASP A 447 -6.48 17.50 -0.26
CA ASP A 447 -5.91 17.80 1.05
C ASP A 447 -5.98 19.28 1.35
N CYS A 448 -6.55 19.64 2.51
CA CYS A 448 -6.59 21.02 2.99
C CYS A 448 -5.19 21.43 3.47
N LEU A 449 -4.61 22.43 2.83
CA LEU A 449 -3.33 23.03 3.22
C LEU A 449 -3.54 24.10 4.28
N GLU A 450 -4.53 24.92 4.10
CA GLU A 450 -5.08 25.91 5.04
C GLU A 450 -6.51 26.29 4.63
N ALA A 451 -7.24 27.02 5.45
CA ALA A 451 -8.62 27.39 5.17
C ALA A 451 -8.79 28.05 3.79
N GLY A 452 -9.56 27.44 2.92
CA GLY A 452 -9.80 27.87 1.54
C GLY A 452 -8.67 27.59 0.55
N VAL A 453 -7.62 26.83 0.95
CA VAL A 453 -6.52 26.41 0.06
C VAL A 453 -6.34 24.90 0.13
N TRP A 454 -6.45 24.24 -1.01
CA TRP A 454 -6.45 22.79 -1.11
C TRP A 454 -5.47 22.29 -2.19
N ARG A 455 -4.90 21.14 -1.98
CA ARG A 455 -4.14 20.40 -3.00
C ARG A 455 -5.01 19.29 -3.56
N LEU A 456 -5.22 19.28 -4.85
CA LEU A 456 -5.85 18.17 -5.57
C LEU A 456 -4.79 17.38 -6.32
N GLU A 457 -4.81 16.07 -6.18
CA GLU A 457 -4.00 15.15 -6.99
C GLU A 457 -4.93 14.12 -7.61
N VAL A 458 -4.79 13.90 -8.91
CA VAL A 458 -5.60 12.95 -9.68
C VAL A 458 -4.68 12.01 -10.44
N MET A 459 -4.79 10.71 -10.14
CA MET A 459 -4.06 9.67 -10.85
C MET A 459 -4.71 9.39 -12.21
N PRO A 460 -3.95 8.89 -13.21
CA PRO A 460 -4.55 8.42 -14.45
C PRO A 460 -5.51 7.25 -14.21
N ASP A 461 -6.40 7.03 -15.17
CA ASP A 461 -7.34 5.94 -15.12
C ASP A 461 -6.63 4.59 -15.21
N ALA A 462 -7.11 3.63 -14.42
CA ALA A 462 -6.67 2.25 -14.43
C ALA A 462 -7.83 1.33 -14.77
N VAL A 463 -7.70 0.54 -15.83
CA VAL A 463 -8.74 -0.40 -16.25
C VAL A 463 -8.15 -1.80 -16.41
N THR A 464 -8.67 -2.76 -15.68
CA THR A 464 -8.26 -4.17 -15.77
C THR A 464 -8.67 -4.74 -17.12
N VAL A 465 -7.70 -5.21 -17.91
CA VAL A 465 -7.89 -5.69 -19.28
C VAL A 465 -7.64 -7.18 -19.44
N SER A 466 -7.05 -7.81 -18.44
CA SER A 466 -6.93 -9.27 -18.35
C SER A 466 -6.85 -9.70 -16.87
N ASP A 467 -7.01 -11.00 -16.61
CA ASP A 467 -6.92 -11.51 -15.23
C ASP A 467 -5.51 -11.30 -14.67
N PRO A 468 -5.34 -10.49 -13.60
CA PRO A 468 -4.04 -10.20 -13.02
C PRO A 468 -3.40 -11.38 -12.29
N PHE A 469 -4.18 -12.35 -11.85
CA PHE A 469 -3.72 -13.51 -11.09
C PHE A 469 -3.44 -14.74 -11.96
N ALA A 470 -3.69 -14.65 -13.28
CA ALA A 470 -3.25 -15.65 -14.23
C ALA A 470 -1.71 -15.63 -14.37
N LYS A 471 -1.16 -16.65 -15.08
CA LYS A 471 0.30 -16.75 -15.28
C LYS A 471 0.92 -15.39 -15.66
N PRO A 472 1.88 -14.87 -14.87
CA PRO A 472 2.47 -13.56 -15.08
C PRO A 472 3.46 -13.54 -16.24
N SER A 473 3.61 -12.37 -16.87
CA SER A 473 4.63 -12.12 -17.89
C SER A 473 4.79 -10.62 -18.10
N LEU A 474 6.03 -10.13 -18.19
CA LEU A 474 6.30 -8.73 -18.55
C LEU A 474 5.78 -8.33 -19.94
N ALA A 475 5.47 -9.31 -20.80
CA ALA A 475 4.85 -9.06 -22.09
C ALA A 475 3.31 -8.99 -22.04
N LYS A 476 2.69 -9.24 -20.86
CA LYS A 476 1.24 -9.26 -20.67
C LYS A 476 0.79 -8.06 -19.87
N GLU A 477 -0.01 -7.20 -20.49
CA GLU A 477 -0.68 -6.12 -19.75
C GLU A 477 -1.94 -6.65 -19.06
N VAL A 478 -2.03 -6.46 -17.74
CA VAL A 478 -3.20 -6.83 -16.95
C VAL A 478 -4.06 -5.61 -16.59
N VAL A 479 -3.44 -4.44 -16.49
CA VAL A 479 -4.14 -3.16 -16.28
C VAL A 479 -3.60 -2.12 -17.26
N SER A 480 -4.50 -1.51 -18.02
CA SER A 480 -4.18 -0.38 -18.92
C SER A 480 -4.29 0.94 -18.17
N ILE A 481 -3.30 1.81 -18.37
CA ILE A 481 -3.29 3.19 -17.87
C ILE A 481 -3.71 4.14 -18.99
N ILE A 482 -4.68 5.02 -18.68
CA ILE A 482 -5.24 5.96 -19.63
C ILE A 482 -5.27 7.35 -19.02
N TYR A 483 -4.77 8.34 -19.75
CA TYR A 483 -4.84 9.74 -19.37
C TYR A 483 -6.16 10.36 -19.85
N GLY A 484 -7.28 9.82 -19.31
CA GLY A 484 -8.62 10.35 -19.55
C GLY A 484 -8.78 11.76 -18.98
N CYS A 485 -9.59 12.57 -19.65
CA CYS A 485 -9.95 13.91 -19.18
C CYS A 485 -11.43 13.91 -18.79
N TRP A 486 -11.71 14.05 -17.51
CA TRP A 486 -13.06 13.98 -16.98
C TRP A 486 -13.45 15.29 -16.30
N ASP A 487 -14.73 15.62 -16.27
CA ASP A 487 -15.22 16.65 -15.39
C ASP A 487 -15.17 16.18 -13.93
N MET A 488 -14.74 17.06 -13.02
CA MET A 488 -14.77 16.80 -11.59
C MET A 488 -15.56 17.91 -10.88
N ALA A 489 -16.69 17.56 -10.28
CA ALA A 489 -17.46 18.50 -9.46
C ALA A 489 -17.09 18.34 -7.98
N LEU A 490 -16.83 19.47 -7.32
CA LEU A 490 -16.40 19.54 -5.92
C LEU A 490 -17.45 20.29 -5.09
N GLN A 491 -17.98 19.63 -4.06
CA GLN A 491 -18.93 20.22 -3.09
C GLN A 491 -18.26 20.29 -1.70
N ILE A 492 -17.16 21.04 -1.61
CA ILE A 492 -16.38 21.22 -0.38
C ILE A 492 -16.71 22.60 0.19
N PRO A 493 -17.41 22.71 1.35
CA PRO A 493 -17.86 24.00 1.87
C PRO A 493 -16.74 25.02 2.11
N ASP A 494 -15.57 24.56 2.60
CA ASP A 494 -14.42 25.45 2.82
C ASP A 494 -13.81 25.99 1.50
N LEU A 495 -13.90 25.25 0.41
CA LEU A 495 -13.46 25.71 -0.92
C LEU A 495 -14.49 26.60 -1.61
N GLY A 496 -15.78 26.31 -1.44
CA GLY A 496 -16.89 26.96 -2.13
C GLY A 496 -16.97 26.60 -3.61
N GLU A 497 -17.92 27.21 -4.32
CA GLU A 497 -18.15 26.97 -5.75
C GLU A 497 -17.23 27.79 -6.67
N SER A 498 -16.57 28.81 -6.15
CA SER A 498 -15.69 29.69 -6.93
C SER A 498 -14.26 29.69 -6.38
N PHE A 499 -13.34 29.17 -7.18
CA PHE A 499 -11.92 29.05 -6.82
C PHE A 499 -11.01 29.13 -8.05
N THR A 500 -9.73 29.42 -7.84
CA THR A 500 -8.70 29.27 -8.88
C THR A 500 -8.13 27.87 -8.86
N LEU A 501 -7.81 27.34 -10.04
CA LEU A 501 -7.14 26.08 -10.29
C LEU A 501 -5.79 26.36 -10.93
N THR A 502 -4.68 25.98 -10.28
CA THR A 502 -3.32 26.18 -10.78
C THR A 502 -2.59 24.83 -10.81
N ALA A 503 -2.07 24.42 -11.97
CA ALA A 503 -1.26 23.20 -12.08
C ALA A 503 0.07 23.34 -11.34
N LEU A 504 0.48 22.28 -10.63
CA LEU A 504 1.70 22.27 -9.80
C LEU A 504 2.81 21.36 -10.33
N ASN A 505 2.50 20.20 -10.94
CA ASN A 505 3.52 19.32 -11.47
C ASN A 505 4.00 19.79 -12.87
N LYS A 506 5.28 19.62 -13.13
CA LYS A 506 5.96 20.19 -14.32
C LYS A 506 5.39 19.72 -15.66
N GLU A 507 4.92 18.49 -15.71
CA GLU A 507 4.38 17.87 -16.93
C GLU A 507 2.98 18.41 -17.27
N ASN A 508 2.30 19.04 -16.34
CA ASN A 508 0.95 19.55 -16.50
C ASN A 508 0.99 20.98 -17.10
N GLN A 509 0.59 21.09 -18.37
CA GLN A 509 0.59 22.35 -19.13
C GLN A 509 -0.70 23.16 -18.96
N ARG A 510 -1.64 22.76 -18.08
CA ARG A 510 -2.90 23.48 -17.87
C ARG A 510 -2.62 24.89 -17.33
N LYS A 511 -3.17 25.87 -18.00
CA LYS A 511 -3.08 27.27 -17.56
C LYS A 511 -3.95 27.49 -16.33
N GLU A 512 -3.56 28.43 -15.48
CA GLU A 512 -4.40 28.89 -14.37
C GLU A 512 -5.76 29.35 -14.88
N GLU A 513 -6.80 28.92 -14.20
CA GLU A 513 -8.18 29.32 -14.55
C GLU A 513 -9.04 29.50 -13.28
N THR A 514 -10.16 30.20 -13.46
CA THR A 514 -11.16 30.36 -12.41
C THR A 514 -12.35 29.44 -12.66
N VAL A 515 -12.57 28.53 -11.74
CA VAL A 515 -13.77 27.71 -11.64
C VAL A 515 -14.88 28.54 -10.98
N LYS A 516 -16.12 28.48 -11.49
CA LYS A 516 -17.24 29.31 -11.01
C LYS A 516 -18.43 28.55 -10.45
N ASP A 517 -18.58 27.29 -10.83
CA ASP A 517 -19.72 26.41 -10.51
C ASP A 517 -19.31 25.16 -9.72
N GLY A 518 -18.11 25.17 -9.15
CA GLY A 518 -17.54 24.00 -8.46
C GLY A 518 -17.11 22.87 -9.39
N VAL A 519 -17.22 23.03 -10.73
CA VAL A 519 -16.91 21.98 -11.70
C VAL A 519 -15.65 22.29 -12.49
N ILE A 520 -14.63 21.48 -12.30
CA ILE A 520 -13.40 21.52 -13.10
C ILE A 520 -13.67 20.72 -14.37
N ARG A 521 -13.71 21.39 -15.53
CA ARG A 521 -13.98 20.76 -16.81
C ARG A 521 -12.72 20.13 -17.40
N ASN A 522 -12.87 18.94 -18.03
CA ASN A 522 -11.77 18.24 -18.70
C ASN A 522 -10.50 18.17 -17.83
N LEU A 523 -10.65 17.76 -16.58
CA LEU A 523 -9.54 17.62 -15.64
C LEU A 523 -8.61 16.48 -16.08
N GLN A 524 -7.34 16.80 -16.31
CA GLN A 524 -6.30 15.83 -16.63
C GLN A 524 -5.69 15.25 -15.34
N PRO A 525 -5.15 14.02 -15.36
CA PRO A 525 -4.29 13.53 -14.29
C PRO A 525 -3.13 14.49 -14.00
N GLY A 526 -2.84 14.71 -12.72
CA GLY A 526 -1.82 15.65 -12.28
C GLY A 526 -2.10 16.23 -10.90
N VAL A 527 -1.36 17.26 -10.55
CA VAL A 527 -1.46 17.92 -9.25
C VAL A 527 -1.83 19.38 -9.43
N TYR A 528 -2.74 19.87 -8.58
CA TYR A 528 -3.31 21.21 -8.66
C TYR A 528 -3.41 21.85 -7.29
N LEU A 529 -3.22 23.18 -7.26
CA LEU A 529 -3.58 24.03 -6.15
C LEU A 529 -4.97 24.63 -6.42
N LEU A 530 -5.89 24.44 -5.47
CA LEU A 530 -7.21 25.03 -5.48
C LEU A 530 -7.23 26.14 -4.44
N LYS A 531 -7.60 27.36 -4.82
CA LYS A 531 -7.67 28.47 -3.89
C LYS A 531 -9.03 29.17 -4.01
N ARG A 532 -9.80 29.17 -2.92
CA ARG A 532 -11.10 29.85 -2.83
C ARG A 532 -10.98 31.30 -3.25
N LYS A 533 -11.94 31.81 -4.01
CA LYS A 533 -12.02 33.23 -4.38
C LYS A 533 -12.03 34.09 -3.12
N ASN A 534 -11.25 35.19 -3.14
CA ASN A 534 -11.09 36.12 -2.02
C ASN A 534 -10.47 35.49 -0.73
N CYS A 535 -9.85 34.34 -0.82
CA CYS A 535 -9.08 33.78 0.29
C CYS A 535 -7.73 34.48 0.42
N THR A 536 -7.42 34.98 1.62
CA THR A 536 -6.09 35.48 1.96
C THR A 536 -5.26 34.31 2.51
N SER A 537 -4.37 33.81 1.68
CA SER A 537 -3.44 32.74 2.10
C SER A 537 -2.38 33.30 3.04
N LYS A 538 -2.05 32.58 4.08
CA LYS A 538 -0.98 32.92 5.03
C LYS A 538 0.40 32.63 4.47
N GLN A 539 0.48 31.73 3.50
CA GLN A 539 1.71 31.27 2.87
C GLN A 539 1.59 31.32 1.34
N ASN A 540 2.70 31.62 0.67
CA ASN A 540 2.79 31.48 -0.78
C ASN A 540 3.08 30.01 -1.12
N TRP A 541 2.04 29.26 -1.48
CA TRP A 541 2.13 27.86 -1.85
C TRP A 541 2.65 27.71 -3.28
N THR A 542 3.76 27.02 -3.44
CA THR A 542 4.42 26.75 -4.74
C THR A 542 4.66 25.26 -4.93
N THR A 543 5.06 24.88 -6.13
CA THR A 543 5.48 23.51 -6.48
C THR A 543 6.47 22.91 -5.47
N ASP A 544 7.43 23.70 -4.98
CA ASP A 544 8.49 23.26 -4.06
C ASP A 544 8.09 23.34 -2.57
N SER A 545 6.95 23.93 -2.25
CA SER A 545 6.47 24.02 -0.87
C SER A 545 6.30 22.60 -0.28
N ARG A 546 6.80 22.43 0.94
CA ARG A 546 6.62 21.16 1.67
C ARG A 546 5.31 21.18 2.46
N TRP A 547 4.59 20.07 2.41
CA TRP A 547 3.42 19.79 3.21
C TRP A 547 3.48 18.36 3.71
N ASN A 548 3.50 18.19 5.03
CA ASN A 548 3.84 16.89 5.64
C ASN A 548 5.17 16.34 5.07
N SER A 549 5.17 15.14 4.53
CA SER A 549 6.36 14.46 3.99
C SER A 549 6.50 14.58 2.47
N ILE A 550 5.74 15.45 1.79
CA ILE A 550 5.77 15.62 0.32
C ILE A 550 6.04 17.07 -0.09
N ARG A 551 6.49 17.28 -1.33
CA ARG A 551 6.43 18.58 -2.02
C ARG A 551 5.09 18.69 -2.75
N LEU A 552 4.52 19.91 -2.84
CA LEU A 552 3.20 20.07 -3.44
C LEU A 552 3.13 19.68 -4.92
N GLY A 553 4.19 19.93 -5.69
CA GLY A 553 4.26 19.55 -7.10
C GLY A 553 4.72 18.12 -7.38
N GLU A 554 4.94 17.32 -6.35
CA GLU A 554 5.35 15.92 -6.51
C GLU A 554 4.21 15.09 -7.08
N PHE A 555 4.50 14.33 -8.14
CA PHE A 555 3.55 13.48 -8.82
C PHE A 555 4.30 12.29 -9.44
N ALA A 556 3.84 11.09 -9.19
CA ALA A 556 4.38 9.88 -9.79
C ALA A 556 3.23 9.08 -10.39
N ALA A 557 3.24 8.93 -11.70
CA ALA A 557 2.24 8.16 -12.44
C ALA A 557 2.92 7.44 -13.60
N PRO A 558 2.42 6.23 -13.98
CA PRO A 558 2.97 5.50 -15.11
C PRO A 558 2.62 6.19 -16.43
N SER A 559 3.47 6.00 -17.42
CA SER A 559 3.16 6.41 -18.79
C SER A 559 2.05 5.55 -19.39
N PRO A 560 1.22 6.07 -20.32
CA PRO A 560 0.24 5.25 -21.02
C PRO A 560 0.93 4.17 -21.88
N HIS A 561 0.47 2.93 -21.77
CA HIS A 561 1.04 1.80 -22.48
C HIS A 561 0.30 1.43 -23.78
N THR A 562 -0.98 1.77 -23.88
CA THR A 562 -1.88 1.26 -24.91
C THR A 562 -2.18 2.32 -25.97
N THR A 563 -2.04 1.96 -27.27
CA THR A 563 -2.49 2.76 -28.41
C THR A 563 -3.79 2.21 -29.03
N ASP A 564 -4.06 0.92 -28.87
CA ASP A 564 -5.20 0.23 -29.47
C ASP A 564 -6.37 0.12 -28.50
N TYR A 565 -7.61 0.06 -29.05
CA TYR A 565 -8.77 -0.22 -28.26
C TYR A 565 -8.79 -1.66 -27.74
N LYS A 566 -9.17 -1.82 -26.47
CA LYS A 566 -9.49 -3.12 -25.85
C LYS A 566 -10.95 -3.16 -25.50
N VAL A 567 -11.61 -4.28 -25.78
CA VAL A 567 -13.00 -4.54 -25.40
C VAL A 567 -13.01 -5.61 -24.34
N ILE A 568 -13.48 -5.23 -23.14
CA ILE A 568 -13.66 -6.16 -22.02
C ILE A 568 -15.15 -6.45 -21.90
N HIS A 569 -15.52 -7.72 -22.10
CA HIS A 569 -16.89 -8.17 -22.10
C HIS A 569 -16.98 -9.61 -21.61
N ASN A 570 -17.89 -9.86 -20.69
CA ASN A 570 -18.23 -11.18 -20.18
C ASN A 570 -19.63 -11.56 -20.70
N PRO A 571 -19.72 -12.36 -21.76
CA PRO A 571 -21.00 -12.76 -22.32
C PRO A 571 -21.78 -13.67 -21.34
N ALA A 572 -23.10 -13.49 -21.25
CA ALA A 572 -23.94 -14.44 -20.57
C ALA A 572 -23.85 -15.81 -21.26
N GLN A 573 -23.53 -16.86 -20.50
CA GLN A 573 -23.45 -18.23 -21.02
C GLN A 573 -24.82 -18.77 -21.42
N VAL A 574 -25.87 -18.38 -20.72
CA VAL A 574 -27.25 -18.76 -20.94
C VAL A 574 -28.14 -17.55 -20.70
N THR A 575 -29.12 -17.36 -21.57
CA THR A 575 -30.18 -16.33 -21.43
C THR A 575 -31.55 -16.91 -21.80
N GLU A 576 -32.61 -16.23 -21.41
CA GLU A 576 -33.98 -16.64 -21.72
C GLU A 576 -34.35 -16.21 -23.15
N ALA A 577 -34.93 -17.13 -23.93
CA ALA A 577 -35.49 -16.79 -25.22
C ALA A 577 -36.71 -15.85 -25.05
N ASN A 578 -36.95 -15.02 -26.07
CA ASN A 578 -38.05 -14.05 -26.09
C ASN A 578 -38.03 -13.02 -24.93
N ARG A 579 -36.87 -12.73 -24.39
CA ARG A 579 -36.65 -11.68 -23.38
C ARG A 579 -35.49 -10.76 -23.81
N ASP A 580 -35.63 -9.46 -23.54
CA ASP A 580 -34.59 -8.48 -23.84
C ASP A 580 -33.25 -8.86 -23.15
N LEU A 581 -32.15 -8.84 -23.92
CA LEU A 581 -30.81 -9.10 -23.42
C LEU A 581 -30.02 -7.81 -23.38
N THR A 582 -29.62 -7.38 -22.20
CA THR A 582 -28.70 -6.25 -22.02
C THR A 582 -27.26 -6.72 -22.13
N ILE A 583 -26.51 -6.14 -23.07
CA ILE A 583 -25.09 -6.33 -23.27
C ILE A 583 -24.34 -5.14 -22.63
N LEU A 584 -23.40 -5.44 -21.74
CA LEU A 584 -22.47 -4.47 -21.16
C LEU A 584 -21.05 -4.77 -21.65
N ALA A 585 -20.31 -3.75 -22.01
CA ALA A 585 -18.90 -3.87 -22.35
C ALA A 585 -18.12 -2.64 -21.87
N GLN A 586 -16.86 -2.82 -21.50
CA GLN A 586 -15.93 -1.72 -21.35
C GLN A 586 -15.09 -1.60 -22.60
N VAL A 587 -14.96 -0.38 -23.12
CA VAL A 587 -14.13 -0.07 -24.28
C VAL A 587 -13.06 0.92 -23.84
N VAL A 588 -11.82 0.46 -23.85
CA VAL A 588 -10.67 1.14 -23.26
C VAL A 588 -9.71 1.52 -24.38
N GLY A 589 -9.30 2.79 -24.42
CA GLY A 589 -8.32 3.30 -25.39
C GLY A 589 -7.94 4.75 -25.06
N ASN A 590 -6.85 5.24 -25.66
CA ASN A 590 -6.32 6.59 -25.39
C ASN A 590 -7.22 7.73 -25.91
N THR A 591 -8.20 7.41 -26.75
CA THR A 591 -9.21 8.35 -27.26
C THR A 591 -10.59 7.74 -27.14
N SER A 592 -11.63 8.56 -27.10
CA SER A 592 -12.99 8.07 -27.18
C SER A 592 -13.25 7.46 -28.55
N PRO A 593 -13.92 6.31 -28.66
CA PRO A 593 -14.31 5.77 -29.96
C PRO A 593 -15.44 6.59 -30.58
N ASP A 594 -15.50 6.65 -31.92
CA ASP A 594 -16.60 7.32 -32.62
C ASP A 594 -17.91 6.56 -32.47
N SER A 595 -17.83 5.24 -32.43
CA SER A 595 -18.97 4.38 -32.13
C SER A 595 -18.52 3.00 -31.64
N VAL A 596 -19.40 2.38 -30.83
CA VAL A 596 -19.29 0.97 -30.44
C VAL A 596 -20.58 0.28 -30.91
N ILE A 597 -20.45 -0.80 -31.65
CA ILE A 597 -21.55 -1.42 -32.37
C ILE A 597 -21.58 -2.93 -32.11
N ILE A 598 -22.77 -3.47 -31.84
CA ILE A 598 -23.01 -4.91 -31.80
C ILE A 598 -23.51 -5.33 -33.17
N TYR A 599 -22.88 -6.33 -33.77
CA TYR A 599 -23.39 -7.07 -34.92
C TYR A 599 -23.82 -8.45 -34.48
N THR A 600 -25.04 -8.85 -34.85
CA THR A 600 -25.60 -10.17 -34.52
C THR A 600 -25.36 -11.16 -35.68
N ASP A 601 -25.45 -12.46 -35.43
CA ASP A 601 -25.22 -13.54 -36.39
C ASP A 601 -26.34 -13.67 -37.47
N LYS A 602 -27.39 -12.89 -37.36
CA LYS A 602 -28.40 -12.73 -38.43
C LYS A 602 -27.91 -11.86 -39.62
N VAL A 603 -26.65 -11.44 -39.57
CA VAL A 603 -26.02 -10.68 -40.64
C VAL A 603 -25.76 -11.59 -41.83
N SER A 604 -26.48 -11.39 -42.90
CA SER A 604 -26.11 -11.92 -44.21
C SER A 604 -25.09 -10.99 -44.86
N PHE A 605 -23.87 -11.47 -45.18
CA PHE A 605 -22.85 -10.72 -45.92
C PHE A 605 -23.31 -10.22 -47.30
N TRP A 606 -24.48 -10.65 -47.74
CA TRP A 606 -25.02 -10.39 -49.07
C TRP A 606 -26.19 -9.39 -49.11
N ASN A 607 -26.64 -8.89 -47.96
CA ASN A 607 -27.70 -7.90 -47.87
C ASN A 607 -27.21 -6.62 -47.17
N ASP A 608 -27.47 -5.47 -47.80
CA ASP A 608 -27.12 -4.13 -47.27
C ASP A 608 -27.81 -3.74 -45.94
N HIS A 609 -28.62 -4.63 -45.36
CA HIS A 609 -29.33 -4.42 -44.10
C HIS A 609 -28.78 -5.32 -43.00
N ASN A 610 -27.58 -4.97 -42.53
CA ASN A 610 -27.01 -5.64 -41.37
C ASN A 610 -27.69 -5.11 -40.10
N PRO A 611 -28.36 -5.96 -39.31
CA PRO A 611 -28.87 -5.53 -38.03
C PRO A 611 -27.71 -5.21 -37.08
N SER A 612 -27.44 -3.94 -36.96
CA SER A 612 -26.42 -3.43 -36.04
C SER A 612 -27.11 -2.62 -34.94
N ILE A 613 -26.64 -2.81 -33.69
CA ILE A 613 -27.14 -2.09 -32.54
C ILE A 613 -26.01 -1.23 -31.99
N LYS A 614 -26.18 0.09 -32.05
CA LYS A 614 -25.23 1.02 -31.48
C LYS A 614 -25.27 0.95 -29.96
N MET A 615 -24.16 0.69 -29.32
CA MET A 615 -24.01 0.74 -27.86
C MET A 615 -23.96 2.20 -27.41
N LYS A 616 -24.67 2.51 -26.33
CA LYS A 616 -24.66 3.82 -25.68
C LYS A 616 -23.66 3.82 -24.54
N ARG A 617 -22.79 4.83 -24.48
CA ARG A 617 -21.94 5.08 -23.32
C ARG A 617 -22.85 5.44 -22.11
N ILE A 618 -22.66 4.74 -20.99
CA ILE A 618 -23.42 4.92 -19.75
C ILE A 618 -22.61 5.66 -18.68
N SER A 619 -21.32 5.36 -18.53
CA SER A 619 -20.40 6.06 -17.65
C SER A 619 -18.95 5.66 -17.97
N GLY A 620 -17.98 6.54 -17.76
CA GLY A 620 -16.55 6.25 -17.95
C GLY A 620 -16.30 5.48 -19.26
N TYR A 621 -15.74 4.29 -19.17
CA TYR A 621 -15.45 3.39 -20.28
C TYR A 621 -16.55 2.38 -20.58
N SER A 622 -17.69 2.45 -19.88
CA SER A 622 -18.77 1.47 -19.96
C SER A 622 -19.80 1.82 -21.03
N TYR A 623 -20.12 0.84 -21.86
CA TYR A 623 -21.10 0.91 -22.93
C TYR A 623 -22.19 -0.15 -22.74
N GLN A 624 -23.41 0.18 -23.13
CA GLN A 624 -24.58 -0.69 -23.00
C GLN A 624 -25.40 -0.69 -24.29
N ALA A 625 -25.90 -1.87 -24.66
CA ALA A 625 -26.97 -2.01 -25.63
C ALA A 625 -27.95 -3.07 -25.17
N THR A 626 -29.20 -2.98 -25.66
CA THR A 626 -30.24 -4.00 -25.45
C THR A 626 -30.54 -4.67 -26.77
N ILE A 627 -30.44 -5.98 -26.79
CA ILE A 627 -30.92 -6.81 -27.91
C ILE A 627 -32.38 -7.12 -27.63
N PRO A 628 -33.30 -6.73 -28.52
CA PRO A 628 -34.75 -6.94 -28.29
C PRO A 628 -35.12 -8.42 -28.21
N ALA A 629 -36.11 -8.74 -27.41
CA ALA A 629 -36.68 -10.09 -27.26
C ALA A 629 -36.98 -10.79 -28.59
N ALA A 630 -37.48 -10.04 -29.57
CA ALA A 630 -37.82 -10.55 -30.92
C ALA A 630 -36.60 -11.10 -31.70
N GLU A 631 -35.37 -10.68 -31.33
CA GLU A 631 -34.14 -11.14 -31.92
C GLU A 631 -33.59 -12.43 -31.27
N LEU A 632 -34.08 -12.77 -30.05
CA LEU A 632 -33.59 -13.86 -29.21
C LEU A 632 -34.54 -15.06 -29.27
N GLN A 633 -34.31 -15.95 -30.23
CA GLN A 633 -35.04 -17.20 -30.34
C GLN A 633 -34.30 -18.33 -29.62
N GLU A 634 -34.98 -19.45 -29.38
CA GLU A 634 -34.37 -20.65 -28.83
C GLU A 634 -33.21 -21.14 -29.74
N GLY A 635 -32.08 -21.43 -29.16
CA GLY A 635 -30.89 -21.88 -29.86
C GLY A 635 -29.60 -21.15 -29.45
N CYS A 636 -28.63 -21.08 -30.34
CA CYS A 636 -27.36 -20.36 -30.13
C CYS A 636 -27.46 -18.96 -30.76
N PHE A 637 -27.17 -17.93 -29.97
CA PHE A 637 -27.11 -16.54 -30.43
C PHE A 637 -25.66 -16.05 -30.39
N LYS A 638 -25.12 -15.56 -31.51
CA LYS A 638 -23.76 -15.02 -31.64
C LYS A 638 -23.81 -13.53 -31.95
N TYR A 639 -22.85 -12.81 -31.41
CA TYR A 639 -22.64 -11.39 -31.71
C TYR A 639 -21.17 -11.00 -31.60
N ASN A 640 -20.84 -9.90 -32.23
CA ASN A 640 -19.52 -9.26 -32.13
C ASN A 640 -19.70 -7.82 -31.66
N ILE A 641 -18.77 -7.34 -30.84
CA ILE A 641 -18.67 -5.94 -30.45
C ILE A 641 -17.53 -5.32 -31.26
N ILE A 642 -17.83 -4.31 -32.07
CA ILE A 642 -16.89 -3.62 -32.94
C ILE A 642 -16.72 -2.18 -32.46
N VAL A 643 -15.48 -1.75 -32.33
CA VAL A 643 -15.11 -0.37 -32.01
C VAL A 643 -14.68 0.32 -33.29
N CYS A 644 -15.35 1.42 -33.62
CA CYS A 644 -15.05 2.22 -34.82
C CYS A 644 -14.27 3.46 -34.42
N ARG A 645 -13.18 3.72 -35.17
CA ARG A 645 -12.43 4.96 -35.17
C ARG A 645 -12.40 5.49 -36.61
N GLY A 646 -12.85 6.72 -36.81
CA GLY A 646 -12.87 7.36 -38.11
C GLY A 646 -11.51 7.68 -38.69
#